data_922f7b52254b8b1e6b295b412d6284a7
#
_entry.id   922f7b52254b8b1e6b295b412d6284a7
#
_cell.length_a   1.000
_cell.length_b   1.000
_cell.length_c   1.000
_cell.angle_alpha   90.00
_cell.angle_beta   90.00
_cell.angle_gamma   90.00
#
_symmetry.space_group_name_H-M   'P 1'
#
loop_
_entity.id
_entity.type
_entity.pdbx_description
1 polymer ?
#
loop_
_entity_poly.entity_id
_entity_poly.type
_entity_poly.pdbx_seq_one_letter_code
_entity_poly.pdbx_strand_id
1 'polypeptide(L)'
;MLPLLGAWVLLAAALAPQALQAAQPVFTTPEQRPVPLRSQPWPSGSFLVLAYHDVDDDEADQRYLAVTTRKLVGEFAWLRENGYQPVSVQQILDAHAGRSPLPEKAVLLSFDDGFSSFYTRVFPLLRAYQWPALWAPVGSWLDALPDQPIDFGGLVTPRERFATWEQVREVHRSGLVEIGAHTQNLHFGHIANPQGNTQPAAASLFYDQQDGRYESHAQFEARISQDVQAITGRIARHTGQPPRAWVWPYGAMHGRSWQIARQHGYQLSFSLEPGLANAADLDNIPRFLISADLRLSQFADFITGIQDAEPLRAAHVDLDYVYDSDPEQQERNIDALVQRIHDMRLNTVFLQAFADPQGDGLVRAVYFPNRVLPMRADLFNRVAWQLRTRSQARVYAWMPVLAFDLEPGLARVGHAAAVEPFDGGSHEAAPSIPAPPAPGQYSRLSPFDPAARQAIRTLYEDLGWQAAFSGVLFHDDAMLTEDEDLSAPALQAYRDAGFTGALPVPLEDAEQQQRWMRFKTGALTDFTLELVDAVRGVRGAHVRSARNVFAGTITEPGSERWLAQNFRQALAAYDWTVPMVMPLMEQVPRRQIDAWLDGIVDAVARIPGALDKTVFEVQAVDWLQPDQEGRQRRIPSAEIAHWLRRLNLRGARHLAYYPDDFKHQHPDAASMRRHLSNHWFPLP
;
A
#
# COMPACT_ATOMS: atom_id res chain seq x y z
N MET A 1 -68.11 50.21 -17.65
CA MET A 1 -66.69 50.28 -17.32
C MET A 1 -66.31 49.15 -16.35
N LEU A 2 -66.06 48.04 -16.84
CA LEU A 2 -65.33 46.90 -16.26
C LEU A 2 -65.02 46.03 -17.49
N PRO A 3 -63.81 45.71 -17.79
CA PRO A 3 -63.12 44.53 -17.38
C PRO A 3 -61.58 44.72 -17.43
N LEU A 4 -60.89 44.70 -16.33
CA LEU A 4 -59.42 44.66 -16.29
C LEU A 4 -58.84 44.04 -14.98
N LEU A 5 -59.65 43.30 -14.22
CA LEU A 5 -59.22 42.67 -12.97
C LEU A 5 -59.11 41.13 -13.05
N GLY A 6 -59.44 40.54 -14.20
CA GLY A 6 -59.43 39.08 -14.35
C GLY A 6 -58.14 38.45 -14.90
N ALA A 7 -57.22 39.27 -15.45
CA ALA A 7 -56.01 38.71 -16.14
C ALA A 7 -54.78 38.53 -15.26
N TRP A 8 -54.71 39.11 -14.07
CA TRP A 8 -53.51 39.05 -13.18
C TRP A 8 -53.55 37.89 -12.18
N VAL A 9 -54.71 37.32 -11.90
CA VAL A 9 -54.82 36.18 -10.96
C VAL A 9 -54.49 34.84 -11.64
N LEU A 10 -54.61 34.73 -12.95
CA LEU A 10 -54.26 33.52 -13.68
C LEU A 10 -52.77 33.40 -14.03
N LEU A 11 -52.02 34.51 -14.02
CA LEU A 11 -50.55 34.45 -14.28
C LEU A 11 -49.74 34.12 -13.03
N ALA A 12 -50.26 34.39 -11.83
CA ALA A 12 -49.61 34.06 -10.57
C ALA A 12 -49.77 32.57 -10.16
N ALA A 13 -50.81 31.90 -10.65
CA ALA A 13 -51.09 30.50 -10.34
C ALA A 13 -50.30 29.51 -11.22
N ALA A 14 -49.75 29.96 -12.37
CA ALA A 14 -49.01 29.10 -13.28
C ALA A 14 -47.49 29.04 -12.99
N LEU A 15 -46.95 29.91 -12.12
CA LEU A 15 -45.51 29.94 -11.80
C LEU A 15 -45.15 29.32 -10.44
N ALA A 16 -46.13 28.98 -9.62
CA ALA A 16 -45.91 28.42 -8.29
C ALA A 16 -45.56 26.90 -8.23
N PRO A 17 -45.98 26.03 -9.18
CA PRO A 17 -45.65 24.58 -9.05
C PRO A 17 -44.29 24.17 -9.56
N GLN A 18 -43.61 24.98 -10.39
CA GLN A 18 -42.34 24.56 -10.98
C GLN A 18 -41.09 24.85 -10.07
N ALA A 19 -41.21 25.76 -9.11
CA ALA A 19 -40.11 26.04 -8.20
C ALA A 19 -40.01 25.08 -7.01
N LEU A 20 -41.02 24.27 -6.74
CA LEU A 20 -41.04 23.32 -5.62
C LEU A 20 -40.70 21.88 -6.02
N GLN A 21 -40.56 21.58 -7.31
CA GLN A 21 -40.12 20.24 -7.76
C GLN A 21 -38.59 20.07 -7.91
N ALA A 22 -37.82 21.14 -7.75
CA ALA A 22 -36.36 21.10 -7.96
C ALA A 22 -35.54 20.82 -6.69
N ALA A 23 -36.14 20.54 -5.54
CA ALA A 23 -35.43 20.50 -4.27
C ALA A 23 -35.81 19.35 -3.33
N GLN A 24 -36.28 18.21 -3.81
CA GLN A 24 -36.29 17.02 -2.97
C GLN A 24 -35.08 16.18 -3.33
N PRO A 25 -34.11 16.01 -2.40
CA PRO A 25 -33.12 14.95 -2.57
C PRO A 25 -33.89 13.65 -2.67
N VAL A 26 -33.73 12.91 -3.77
CA VAL A 26 -34.25 11.54 -3.90
C VAL A 26 -33.48 10.71 -2.88
N PHE A 27 -34.00 10.66 -1.67
CA PHE A 27 -33.49 9.82 -0.61
C PHE A 27 -34.00 8.40 -0.91
N THR A 28 -33.18 7.59 -1.56
CA THR A 28 -33.42 6.15 -1.67
C THR A 28 -33.07 5.51 -0.34
N THR A 29 -34.06 4.92 0.32
CA THR A 29 -33.81 4.12 1.52
C THR A 29 -32.87 2.95 1.19
N PRO A 30 -32.12 2.40 2.17
CA PRO A 30 -31.26 1.25 1.94
C PRO A 30 -31.96 0.07 1.27
N GLU A 31 -33.25 -0.14 1.56
CA GLU A 31 -34.07 -1.20 0.96
C GLU A 31 -34.45 -0.93 -0.50
N GLN A 32 -34.43 0.32 -0.94
CA GLN A 32 -34.75 0.73 -2.32
C GLN A 32 -33.53 0.87 -3.20
N ARG A 33 -32.31 0.78 -2.63
CA ARG A 33 -31.10 0.76 -3.43
C ARG A 33 -31.07 -0.58 -4.17
N PRO A 34 -30.90 -0.60 -5.50
CA PRO A 34 -30.61 -1.85 -6.16
C PRO A 34 -29.31 -2.38 -5.54
N VAL A 35 -29.41 -3.44 -4.75
CA VAL A 35 -28.24 -4.22 -4.37
C VAL A 35 -27.69 -4.71 -5.70
N PRO A 36 -26.46 -4.33 -6.09
CA PRO A 36 -25.85 -4.96 -7.24
C PRO A 36 -25.90 -6.45 -6.94
N LEU A 37 -26.59 -7.22 -7.75
CA LEU A 37 -26.48 -8.67 -7.73
C LEU A 37 -25.04 -8.97 -8.18
N ARG A 38 -24.11 -8.94 -7.24
CA ARG A 38 -22.72 -9.30 -7.47
C ARG A 38 -22.67 -10.80 -7.60
N SER A 39 -22.87 -11.25 -8.80
CA SER A 39 -22.74 -12.65 -9.21
C SER A 39 -21.28 -12.97 -9.57
N GLN A 40 -20.30 -12.35 -8.89
CA GLN A 40 -18.93 -12.81 -9.05
C GLN A 40 -18.81 -14.16 -8.35
N PRO A 41 -18.37 -15.21 -9.04
CA PRO A 41 -18.14 -16.50 -8.42
C PRO A 41 -17.07 -16.36 -7.35
N TRP A 42 -17.20 -17.10 -6.25
CA TRP A 42 -16.19 -17.14 -5.21
C TRP A 42 -14.85 -17.61 -5.80
N PRO A 43 -13.76 -16.86 -5.62
CA PRO A 43 -12.49 -17.22 -6.24
C PRO A 43 -11.99 -18.58 -5.74
N SER A 44 -11.52 -19.41 -6.64
CA SER A 44 -11.00 -20.74 -6.30
C SER A 44 -9.86 -20.67 -5.28
N GLY A 45 -9.89 -21.52 -4.27
CA GLY A 45 -8.89 -21.57 -3.22
C GLY A 45 -8.94 -20.41 -2.22
N SER A 46 -9.90 -19.49 -2.36
CA SER A 46 -10.03 -18.35 -1.46
C SER A 46 -10.84 -18.67 -0.22
N PHE A 47 -10.53 -17.97 0.88
CA PHE A 47 -11.26 -18.04 2.13
C PHE A 47 -11.23 -16.69 2.87
N LEU A 48 -12.28 -16.45 3.65
CA LEU A 48 -12.38 -15.30 4.53
C LEU A 48 -11.79 -15.64 5.89
N VAL A 49 -11.14 -14.69 6.59
CA VAL A 49 -10.75 -14.88 7.98
C VAL A 49 -11.33 -13.76 8.82
N LEU A 50 -12.08 -14.13 9.87
CA LEU A 50 -12.67 -13.21 10.83
C LEU A 50 -11.88 -13.24 12.13
N ALA A 51 -11.36 -12.06 12.55
CA ALA A 51 -10.56 -11.92 13.76
C ALA A 51 -11.40 -11.33 14.90
N TYR A 52 -11.66 -12.12 15.91
CA TYR A 52 -12.34 -11.76 17.15
C TYR A 52 -11.32 -11.68 18.30
N HIS A 53 -11.69 -10.99 19.38
CA HIS A 53 -10.91 -10.91 20.62
C HIS A 53 -11.77 -11.34 21.80
N ASP A 54 -12.28 -10.41 22.59
CA ASP A 54 -13.07 -10.71 23.77
C ASP A 54 -14.58 -10.84 23.47
N VAL A 55 -15.30 -11.57 24.32
CA VAL A 55 -16.76 -11.71 24.27
C VAL A 55 -17.32 -11.37 25.65
N ASP A 56 -18.06 -10.28 25.76
CA ASP A 56 -18.65 -9.81 27.01
C ASP A 56 -20.17 -9.64 26.86
N ASP A 57 -20.94 -10.04 27.88
CA ASP A 57 -22.40 -10.02 27.79
C ASP A 57 -23.03 -8.71 28.23
N ASP A 58 -22.39 -7.97 29.14
CA ASP A 58 -22.96 -6.77 29.73
C ASP A 58 -22.72 -5.52 28.92
N GLU A 59 -21.44 -5.14 28.74
CA GLU A 59 -21.03 -4.05 27.89
C GLU A 59 -19.78 -4.49 27.13
N ALA A 60 -19.88 -4.62 25.80
CA ALA A 60 -18.76 -4.99 24.96
C ALA A 60 -17.70 -3.87 24.97
N ASP A 61 -16.72 -3.99 25.86
CA ASP A 61 -15.67 -3.01 26.07
C ASP A 61 -14.73 -2.95 24.86
N GLN A 62 -14.76 -1.82 24.14
CA GLN A 62 -13.97 -1.64 22.91
C GLN A 62 -12.46 -1.54 23.16
N ARG A 63 -12.03 -1.31 24.39
CA ARG A 63 -10.60 -1.40 24.75
C ARG A 63 -10.05 -2.81 24.59
N TYR A 64 -10.93 -3.83 24.65
CA TYR A 64 -10.63 -5.25 24.41
C TYR A 64 -11.19 -5.78 23.09
N LEU A 65 -11.66 -4.89 22.20
CA LEU A 65 -12.34 -5.25 20.95
C LEU A 65 -13.47 -6.28 21.16
N ALA A 66 -14.17 -6.17 22.29
CA ALA A 66 -15.18 -7.12 22.69
C ALA A 66 -16.43 -7.06 21.81
N VAL A 67 -17.07 -8.21 21.62
CA VAL A 67 -18.42 -8.35 21.06
C VAL A 67 -19.34 -8.96 22.11
N THR A 68 -20.66 -8.75 21.99
CA THR A 68 -21.59 -9.48 22.86
C THR A 68 -21.84 -10.91 22.36
N THR A 69 -22.15 -11.85 23.26
CA THR A 69 -22.55 -13.22 22.87
C THR A 69 -23.71 -13.20 21.89
N ARG A 70 -24.70 -12.31 22.09
CA ARG A 70 -25.84 -12.13 21.17
C ARG A 70 -25.36 -11.76 19.75
N LYS A 71 -24.43 -10.84 19.67
CA LYS A 71 -23.89 -10.41 18.37
C LYS A 71 -23.14 -11.53 17.69
N LEU A 72 -22.24 -12.22 18.41
CA LEU A 72 -21.50 -13.37 17.90
C LEU A 72 -22.45 -14.46 17.35
N VAL A 73 -23.51 -14.79 18.10
CA VAL A 73 -24.54 -15.75 17.66
C VAL A 73 -25.27 -15.24 16.40
N GLY A 74 -25.60 -13.94 16.32
CA GLY A 74 -26.21 -13.34 15.14
C GLY A 74 -25.31 -13.40 13.90
N GLU A 75 -24.02 -13.17 14.06
CA GLU A 75 -23.03 -13.26 12.99
C GLU A 75 -22.83 -14.72 12.53
N PHE A 76 -22.76 -15.68 13.46
CA PHE A 76 -22.70 -17.11 13.12
C PHE A 76 -23.97 -17.58 12.39
N ALA A 77 -25.15 -17.14 12.86
CA ALA A 77 -26.39 -17.44 12.18
C ALA A 77 -26.42 -16.88 10.75
N TRP A 78 -25.99 -15.61 10.59
CA TRP A 78 -25.93 -14.97 9.28
C TRP A 78 -24.95 -15.70 8.33
N LEU A 79 -23.76 -16.06 8.80
CA LEU A 79 -22.78 -16.82 8.01
C LEU A 79 -23.39 -18.13 7.51
N ARG A 80 -24.02 -18.91 8.40
CA ARG A 80 -24.68 -20.17 8.05
C ARG A 80 -25.80 -19.98 7.04
N GLU A 81 -26.67 -18.99 7.25
CA GLU A 81 -27.83 -18.70 6.37
C GLU A 81 -27.40 -18.22 4.99
N ASN A 82 -26.23 -17.59 4.88
CA ASN A 82 -25.66 -17.12 3.62
C ASN A 82 -24.67 -18.11 2.98
N GLY A 83 -24.60 -19.35 3.48
CA GLY A 83 -23.83 -20.45 2.89
C GLY A 83 -22.33 -20.39 3.11
N TYR A 84 -21.85 -19.61 4.08
CA TYR A 84 -20.45 -19.64 4.48
C TYR A 84 -20.15 -20.93 5.24
N GLN A 85 -18.99 -21.52 4.93
CA GLN A 85 -18.58 -22.82 5.48
C GLN A 85 -17.31 -22.63 6.33
N PRO A 86 -17.39 -22.76 7.66
CA PRO A 86 -16.24 -22.71 8.52
C PRO A 86 -15.24 -23.82 8.21
N VAL A 87 -13.97 -23.44 8.07
CA VAL A 87 -12.87 -24.38 7.74
C VAL A 87 -11.79 -24.34 8.83
N SER A 88 -11.12 -25.48 9.00
CA SER A 88 -9.98 -25.62 9.92
C SER A 88 -8.67 -25.19 9.27
N VAL A 89 -7.66 -24.90 10.09
CA VAL A 89 -6.27 -24.70 9.64
C VAL A 89 -5.78 -25.90 8.82
N GLN A 90 -6.17 -27.14 9.20
CA GLN A 90 -5.79 -28.34 8.45
C GLN A 90 -6.35 -28.35 7.02
N GLN A 91 -7.64 -27.96 6.86
CA GLN A 91 -8.25 -27.87 5.52
C GLN A 91 -7.56 -26.83 4.63
N ILE A 92 -7.14 -25.69 5.22
CA ILE A 92 -6.37 -24.69 4.50
C ILE A 92 -5.00 -25.25 4.05
N LEU A 93 -4.30 -25.95 4.94
CA LEU A 93 -3.04 -26.61 4.61
C LEU A 93 -3.21 -27.74 3.58
N ASP A 94 -4.32 -28.45 3.61
CA ASP A 94 -4.64 -29.49 2.62
C ASP A 94 -4.90 -28.87 1.23
N ALA A 95 -5.58 -27.74 1.21
CA ALA A 95 -5.81 -26.99 -0.03
C ALA A 95 -4.51 -26.40 -0.60
N HIS A 96 -3.66 -25.84 0.26
CA HIS A 96 -2.32 -25.37 -0.12
C HIS A 96 -1.47 -26.48 -0.75
N ALA A 97 -1.52 -27.65 -0.16
CA ALA A 97 -0.78 -28.84 -0.66
C ALA A 97 -1.47 -29.55 -1.85
N GLY A 98 -2.59 -29.03 -2.35
CA GLY A 98 -3.35 -29.64 -3.45
C GLY A 98 -4.03 -30.96 -3.11
N ARG A 99 -4.16 -31.33 -1.82
CA ARG A 99 -4.79 -32.58 -1.37
C ARG A 99 -6.31 -32.53 -1.43
N SER A 100 -6.91 -31.41 -1.08
CA SER A 100 -8.36 -31.22 -1.10
C SER A 100 -8.69 -29.75 -1.29
N PRO A 101 -9.59 -29.36 -2.22
CA PRO A 101 -9.97 -27.97 -2.39
C PRO A 101 -10.75 -27.44 -1.19
N LEU A 102 -10.66 -26.12 -0.93
CA LEU A 102 -11.56 -25.46 0.01
C LEU A 102 -12.98 -25.42 -0.55
N PRO A 103 -14.02 -25.46 0.32
CA PRO A 103 -15.38 -25.26 -0.11
C PRO A 103 -15.58 -23.82 -0.61
N GLU A 104 -16.63 -23.60 -1.38
CA GLU A 104 -17.07 -22.27 -1.77
C GLU A 104 -17.49 -21.48 -0.50
N LYS A 105 -17.17 -20.19 -0.44
CA LYS A 105 -17.40 -19.34 0.73
C LYS A 105 -16.78 -19.88 2.04
N ALA A 106 -15.56 -20.46 1.91
CA ALA A 106 -14.82 -20.89 3.09
C ALA A 106 -14.56 -19.72 4.06
N VAL A 107 -14.70 -19.94 5.37
CA VAL A 107 -14.39 -18.94 6.40
C VAL A 107 -13.62 -19.59 7.56
N LEU A 108 -12.49 -18.96 7.98
CA LEU A 108 -11.79 -19.31 9.19
C LEU A 108 -12.18 -18.33 10.31
N LEU A 109 -12.62 -18.85 11.44
CA LEU A 109 -12.86 -18.08 12.65
C LEU A 109 -11.56 -18.03 13.46
N SER A 110 -11.02 -16.83 13.71
CA SER A 110 -9.80 -16.60 14.48
C SER A 110 -10.11 -15.80 15.74
N PHE A 111 -9.51 -16.20 16.86
CA PHE A 111 -9.66 -15.52 18.15
C PHE A 111 -8.26 -15.27 18.72
N ASP A 112 -7.99 -14.02 19.10
CA ASP A 112 -6.66 -13.59 19.52
C ASP A 112 -6.57 -13.42 21.04
N ASP A 113 -5.38 -13.12 21.56
CA ASP A 113 -5.03 -12.71 22.92
C ASP A 113 -5.13 -13.79 23.99
N GLY A 114 -6.06 -14.72 23.88
CA GLY A 114 -6.24 -15.76 24.89
C GLY A 114 -7.21 -15.38 26.00
N PHE A 115 -8.24 -14.56 25.74
CA PHE A 115 -9.28 -14.23 26.70
C PHE A 115 -10.02 -15.47 27.25
N SER A 116 -10.39 -15.45 28.53
CA SER A 116 -11.14 -16.53 29.18
C SER A 116 -12.55 -16.68 28.60
N SER A 117 -13.10 -15.63 28.02
CA SER A 117 -14.39 -15.65 27.31
C SER A 117 -14.39 -16.59 26.12
N PHE A 118 -13.25 -16.85 25.47
CA PHE A 118 -13.17 -17.89 24.46
C PHE A 118 -13.60 -19.24 25.01
N TYR A 119 -13.07 -19.64 26.17
CA TYR A 119 -13.42 -20.92 26.81
C TYR A 119 -14.87 -20.93 27.32
N THR A 120 -15.33 -19.84 27.96
CA THR A 120 -16.60 -19.81 28.65
C THR A 120 -17.82 -19.53 27.75
N ARG A 121 -17.62 -18.81 26.63
CA ARG A 121 -18.70 -18.34 25.74
C ARG A 121 -18.54 -18.84 24.30
N VAL A 122 -17.36 -18.72 23.72
CA VAL A 122 -17.12 -19.06 22.29
C VAL A 122 -17.07 -20.57 22.10
N PHE A 123 -16.26 -21.28 22.88
CA PHE A 123 -16.06 -22.71 22.73
C PHE A 123 -17.37 -23.56 22.88
N PRO A 124 -18.31 -23.27 23.79
CA PRO A 124 -19.63 -23.90 23.79
C PRO A 124 -20.40 -23.70 22.48
N LEU A 125 -20.33 -22.51 21.85
CA LEU A 125 -20.97 -22.24 20.58
C LEU A 125 -20.31 -23.03 19.46
N LEU A 126 -18.96 -23.03 19.36
CA LEU A 126 -18.25 -23.83 18.39
C LEU A 126 -18.60 -25.31 18.46
N ARG A 127 -18.74 -25.85 19.68
CA ARG A 127 -19.20 -27.24 19.91
C ARG A 127 -20.65 -27.44 19.44
N ALA A 128 -21.55 -26.51 19.71
CA ALA A 128 -22.94 -26.60 19.30
C ALA A 128 -23.08 -26.56 17.76
N TYR A 129 -22.32 -25.73 17.10
CA TYR A 129 -22.30 -25.60 15.64
C TYR A 129 -21.42 -26.67 14.95
N GLN A 130 -20.54 -27.36 15.68
CA GLN A 130 -19.48 -28.23 15.15
C GLN A 130 -18.53 -27.47 14.20
N TRP A 131 -18.23 -26.21 14.53
CA TRP A 131 -17.40 -25.33 13.71
C TRP A 131 -15.95 -25.29 14.20
N PRO A 132 -14.98 -25.43 13.31
CA PRO A 132 -13.58 -25.27 13.66
C PRO A 132 -13.21 -23.79 13.84
N ALA A 133 -12.13 -23.54 14.60
CA ALA A 133 -11.58 -22.22 14.81
C ALA A 133 -10.07 -22.27 15.04
N LEU A 134 -9.42 -21.10 14.93
CA LEU A 134 -8.05 -20.81 15.38
C LEU A 134 -8.13 -19.97 16.65
N TRP A 135 -7.39 -20.37 17.71
CA TRP A 135 -7.24 -19.59 18.93
C TRP A 135 -5.77 -19.35 19.22
N ALA A 136 -5.35 -18.09 19.28
CA ALA A 136 -3.95 -17.69 19.41
C ALA A 136 -3.71 -16.87 20.69
N PRO A 137 -3.33 -17.51 21.81
CA PRO A 137 -3.06 -16.82 23.06
C PRO A 137 -1.66 -16.20 23.10
N VAL A 138 -1.51 -15.11 23.89
CA VAL A 138 -0.23 -14.56 24.32
C VAL A 138 0.31 -15.37 25.50
N GLY A 139 1.49 -15.98 25.35
CA GLY A 139 2.00 -16.93 26.31
C GLY A 139 2.23 -16.35 27.70
N SER A 140 2.84 -15.16 27.82
CA SER A 140 3.13 -14.52 29.12
C SER A 140 1.86 -14.17 29.90
N TRP A 141 0.76 -13.86 29.22
CA TRP A 141 -0.50 -13.55 29.89
C TRP A 141 -1.12 -14.80 30.52
N LEU A 142 -0.99 -15.95 29.89
CA LEU A 142 -1.43 -17.23 30.44
C LEU A 142 -0.49 -17.78 31.55
N ASP A 143 0.80 -17.38 31.49
CA ASP A 143 1.79 -17.74 32.51
C ASP A 143 1.68 -16.90 33.80
N ALA A 144 1.01 -15.74 33.76
CA ALA A 144 0.90 -14.85 34.92
C ALA A 144 0.17 -15.49 36.11
N LEU A 145 0.60 -15.16 37.31
CA LEU A 145 -0.01 -15.65 38.56
C LEU A 145 -1.43 -15.07 38.74
N PRO A 146 -2.30 -15.73 39.51
CA PRO A 146 -3.69 -15.29 39.67
C PRO A 146 -3.87 -13.86 40.20
N ASP A 147 -2.93 -13.38 41.00
CA ASP A 147 -2.92 -12.04 41.61
C ASP A 147 -2.07 -11.03 40.81
N GLN A 148 -1.48 -11.43 39.71
CA GLN A 148 -0.63 -10.59 38.87
C GLN A 148 -1.45 -9.96 37.72
N PRO A 149 -1.70 -8.66 37.73
CA PRO A 149 -2.39 -8.00 36.62
C PRO A 149 -1.54 -8.02 35.35
N ILE A 150 -2.22 -7.98 34.23
CA ILE A 150 -1.65 -7.95 32.87
C ILE A 150 -1.67 -6.51 32.36
N ASP A 151 -0.58 -6.05 31.77
CA ASP A 151 -0.56 -4.83 30.97
C ASP A 151 -1.07 -5.15 29.54
N PHE A 152 -2.31 -4.76 29.27
CA PHE A 152 -2.93 -4.89 27.95
C PHE A 152 -2.83 -3.56 27.20
N GLY A 153 -1.67 -3.29 26.60
CA GLY A 153 -1.45 -2.07 25.82
C GLY A 153 -1.59 -0.78 26.63
N GLY A 154 -1.12 -0.75 27.88
CA GLY A 154 -1.26 0.36 28.83
C GLY A 154 -2.50 0.27 29.72
N LEU A 155 -3.37 -0.73 29.50
CA LEU A 155 -4.54 -0.98 30.34
C LEU A 155 -4.26 -2.10 31.34
N VAL A 156 -4.26 -1.76 32.64
CA VAL A 156 -4.11 -2.75 33.72
C VAL A 156 -5.34 -3.64 33.75
N THR A 157 -5.17 -4.91 33.39
CA THR A 157 -6.23 -5.89 33.18
C THR A 157 -6.07 -7.03 34.21
N PRO A 158 -7.16 -7.42 34.90
CA PRO A 158 -7.13 -8.57 35.82
C PRO A 158 -6.74 -9.87 35.12
N ARG A 159 -5.93 -10.70 35.78
CA ARG A 159 -5.45 -12.00 35.25
C ARG A 159 -6.59 -12.95 34.86
N GLU A 160 -7.66 -12.96 35.60
CA GLU A 160 -8.85 -13.82 35.39
C GLU A 160 -9.59 -13.51 34.08
N ARG A 161 -9.32 -12.36 33.46
CA ARG A 161 -9.86 -12.07 32.12
C ARG A 161 -9.24 -12.96 31.06
N PHE A 162 -8.06 -13.52 31.31
CA PHE A 162 -7.37 -14.41 30.39
C PHE A 162 -7.50 -15.88 30.81
N ALA A 163 -7.48 -16.77 29.83
CA ALA A 163 -7.59 -18.20 30.01
C ALA A 163 -6.38 -18.79 30.76
N THR A 164 -6.54 -20.03 31.21
CA THR A 164 -5.45 -20.84 31.78
C THR A 164 -4.97 -21.87 30.78
N TRP A 165 -3.73 -22.32 30.92
CA TRP A 165 -3.19 -23.39 30.07
C TRP A 165 -3.99 -24.70 30.20
N GLU A 166 -4.71 -24.92 31.27
CA GLU A 166 -5.61 -26.09 31.43
C GLU A 166 -6.82 -25.97 30.52
N GLN A 167 -7.43 -24.78 30.44
CA GLN A 167 -8.51 -24.50 29.49
C GLN A 167 -8.02 -24.61 28.02
N VAL A 168 -6.84 -24.13 27.70
CA VAL A 168 -6.23 -24.33 26.36
C VAL A 168 -6.10 -25.81 26.03
N ARG A 169 -5.64 -26.61 26.98
CA ARG A 169 -5.51 -28.07 26.82
C ARG A 169 -6.86 -28.76 26.58
N GLU A 170 -7.90 -28.35 27.31
CA GLU A 170 -9.24 -28.89 27.14
C GLU A 170 -9.81 -28.54 25.75
N VAL A 171 -9.69 -27.28 25.38
CA VAL A 171 -10.11 -26.79 24.04
C VAL A 171 -9.40 -27.57 22.93
N HIS A 172 -8.08 -27.71 23.00
CA HIS A 172 -7.29 -28.46 22.02
C HIS A 172 -7.76 -29.94 21.92
N ARG A 173 -8.01 -30.61 23.03
CA ARG A 173 -8.46 -32.01 23.05
C ARG A 173 -9.81 -32.24 22.36
N SER A 174 -10.60 -31.19 22.16
CA SER A 174 -11.86 -31.30 21.42
C SER A 174 -11.68 -31.65 19.95
N GLY A 175 -10.49 -31.37 19.38
CA GLY A 175 -10.20 -31.50 17.96
C GLY A 175 -10.85 -30.46 17.05
N LEU A 176 -11.64 -29.52 17.62
CA LEU A 176 -12.28 -28.45 16.86
C LEU A 176 -11.39 -27.20 16.70
N VAL A 177 -10.50 -26.94 17.66
CA VAL A 177 -9.75 -25.68 17.72
C VAL A 177 -8.27 -25.93 17.56
N GLU A 178 -7.69 -25.27 16.55
CA GLU A 178 -6.24 -25.15 16.40
C GLU A 178 -5.71 -24.12 17.38
N ILE A 179 -4.64 -24.44 18.11
CA ILE A 179 -3.95 -23.50 18.99
C ILE A 179 -2.80 -22.86 18.21
N GLY A 180 -2.92 -21.57 17.88
CA GLY A 180 -1.88 -20.76 17.28
C GLY A 180 -1.05 -20.02 18.32
N ALA A 181 -0.04 -19.28 17.86
CA ALA A 181 0.82 -18.44 18.68
C ALA A 181 0.58 -16.95 18.42
N HIS A 182 0.45 -16.17 19.50
CA HIS A 182 0.37 -14.71 19.45
C HIS A 182 1.54 -14.04 20.20
N THR A 183 2.74 -14.61 20.04
CA THR A 183 3.99 -14.34 20.76
C THR A 183 4.01 -14.85 22.21
N GLN A 184 5.19 -15.02 22.78
CA GLN A 184 5.33 -15.28 24.21
C GLN A 184 5.14 -13.99 25.01
N ASN A 185 5.87 -12.93 24.64
CA ASN A 185 5.89 -11.69 25.41
C ASN A 185 6.25 -10.47 24.51
N LEU A 186 5.72 -10.42 23.27
CA LEU A 186 5.95 -9.28 22.36
C LEU A 186 4.65 -8.59 21.94
N HIS A 187 3.57 -8.78 22.74
CA HIS A 187 2.30 -8.08 22.51
C HIS A 187 2.28 -6.74 23.27
N PHE A 188 3.19 -5.86 22.91
CA PHE A 188 3.26 -4.50 23.45
C PHE A 188 3.89 -3.54 22.42
N GLY A 189 3.67 -2.25 22.62
CA GLY A 189 4.34 -1.20 21.87
C GLY A 189 5.60 -0.72 22.61
N HIS A 190 6.66 -0.44 21.86
CA HIS A 190 7.89 0.13 22.38
C HIS A 190 8.30 1.36 21.56
N ILE A 191 9.20 2.18 22.12
CA ILE A 191 9.75 3.35 21.41
C ILE A 191 10.59 2.85 20.24
N ALA A 192 10.22 3.24 19.02
CA ALA A 192 10.78 2.77 17.77
C ALA A 192 11.39 3.87 16.88
N ASN A 193 11.53 5.09 17.40
CA ASN A 193 12.24 6.19 16.74
C ASN A 193 12.59 7.32 17.74
N PRO A 194 13.46 8.27 17.36
CA PRO A 194 13.87 9.39 18.23
C PRO A 194 12.70 10.25 18.72
N GLN A 195 11.62 10.35 17.95
CA GLN A 195 10.46 11.17 18.29
C GLN A 195 9.48 10.47 19.27
N GLY A 196 9.81 9.26 19.74
CA GLY A 196 9.06 8.55 20.76
C GLY A 196 7.80 7.83 20.27
N ASN A 197 7.68 7.52 18.97
CA ASN A 197 6.56 6.71 18.50
C ASN A 197 6.61 5.30 19.07
N THR A 198 5.46 4.88 19.58
CA THR A 198 5.26 3.49 20.03
C THR A 198 4.85 2.63 18.84
N GLN A 199 5.60 1.55 18.58
CA GLN A 199 5.35 0.60 17.51
C GLN A 199 5.39 -0.85 18.02
N PRO A 200 4.79 -1.83 17.30
CA PRO A 200 4.71 -3.22 17.73
C PRO A 200 6.07 -3.89 17.93
N ALA A 201 6.33 -4.44 19.11
CA ALA A 201 7.61 -5.03 19.47
C ALA A 201 8.00 -6.23 18.58
N ALA A 202 7.05 -6.99 18.06
CA ALA A 202 7.32 -8.12 17.16
C ALA A 202 7.75 -7.71 15.73
N ALA A 203 7.61 -6.41 15.37
CA ALA A 203 7.73 -5.95 13.98
C ALA A 203 8.58 -4.68 13.77
N SER A 204 9.22 -4.17 14.82
CA SER A 204 10.05 -2.96 14.70
C SER A 204 11.29 -3.02 15.58
N LEU A 205 12.35 -2.29 15.19
CA LEU A 205 13.56 -2.13 15.98
C LEU A 205 13.26 -1.28 17.22
N PHE A 206 13.86 -1.62 18.35
CA PHE A 206 13.82 -0.78 19.55
C PHE A 206 14.72 0.45 19.33
N TYR A 207 14.29 1.59 19.83
CA TYR A 207 15.10 2.79 19.91
C TYR A 207 15.37 3.14 21.36
N ASP A 208 16.65 3.17 21.74
CA ASP A 208 17.08 3.60 23.07
C ASP A 208 17.26 5.12 23.08
N GLN A 209 16.35 5.81 23.78
CA GLN A 209 16.40 7.28 23.90
C GLN A 209 17.58 7.79 24.74
N GLN A 210 18.13 6.97 25.66
CA GLN A 210 19.27 7.36 26.48
C GLN A 210 20.57 7.31 25.68
N ASP A 211 20.75 6.22 24.92
CA ASP A 211 21.94 6.01 24.09
C ASP A 211 21.80 6.65 22.69
N GLY A 212 20.60 7.08 22.31
CA GLY A 212 20.33 7.68 21.00
C GLY A 212 20.55 6.73 19.83
N ARG A 213 20.28 5.44 19.99
CA ARG A 213 20.56 4.41 18.98
C ARG A 213 19.47 3.36 18.85
N TYR A 214 19.41 2.79 17.68
CA TYR A 214 18.55 1.65 17.38
C TYR A 214 19.16 0.33 17.87
N GLU A 215 18.29 -0.63 18.20
CA GLU A 215 18.62 -2.04 18.29
C GLU A 215 19.30 -2.51 16.99
N SER A 216 20.39 -3.26 17.10
CA SER A 216 21.01 -3.87 15.92
C SER A 216 20.14 -4.98 15.34
N HIS A 217 20.26 -5.28 14.04
CA HIS A 217 19.54 -6.37 13.39
C HIS A 217 19.76 -7.72 14.10
N ALA A 218 20.99 -7.99 14.56
CA ALA A 218 21.32 -9.20 15.30
C ALA A 218 20.62 -9.28 16.67
N GLN A 219 20.51 -8.15 17.38
CA GLN A 219 19.75 -8.09 18.65
C GLN A 219 18.25 -8.30 18.42
N PHE A 220 17.70 -7.67 17.38
CA PHE A 220 16.31 -7.90 16.96
C PHE A 220 16.05 -9.39 16.67
N GLU A 221 16.86 -10.01 15.81
CA GLU A 221 16.69 -11.43 15.44
C GLU A 221 16.82 -12.35 16.65
N ALA A 222 17.77 -12.07 17.56
CA ALA A 222 17.93 -12.84 18.79
C ALA A 222 16.70 -12.73 19.70
N ARG A 223 16.13 -11.52 19.87
CA ARG A 223 14.93 -11.27 20.66
C ARG A 223 13.71 -11.99 20.08
N ILE A 224 13.52 -11.91 18.77
CA ILE A 224 12.42 -12.60 18.10
C ILE A 224 12.59 -14.14 18.24
N SER A 225 13.81 -14.65 17.99
CA SER A 225 14.08 -16.09 18.08
C SER A 225 13.81 -16.65 19.48
N GLN A 226 14.20 -15.91 20.51
CA GLN A 226 13.94 -16.30 21.91
C GLN A 226 12.43 -16.35 22.20
N ASP A 227 11.67 -15.36 21.76
CA ASP A 227 10.22 -15.30 21.97
C ASP A 227 9.49 -16.42 21.22
N VAL A 228 9.80 -16.63 19.93
CA VAL A 228 9.24 -17.70 19.12
C VAL A 228 9.54 -19.07 19.73
N GLN A 229 10.76 -19.33 20.17
CA GLN A 229 11.13 -20.57 20.84
C GLN A 229 10.34 -20.78 22.12
N ALA A 230 10.16 -19.73 22.92
CA ALA A 230 9.46 -19.80 24.18
C ALA A 230 7.97 -20.15 24.00
N ILE A 231 7.25 -19.43 23.13
CA ILE A 231 5.82 -19.71 22.89
C ILE A 231 5.61 -21.08 22.23
N THR A 232 6.47 -21.47 21.28
CA THR A 232 6.41 -22.79 20.65
C THR A 232 6.53 -23.91 21.71
N GLY A 233 7.53 -23.79 22.59
CA GLY A 233 7.73 -24.76 23.68
C GLY A 233 6.58 -24.77 24.71
N ARG A 234 5.97 -23.61 25.00
CA ARG A 234 4.79 -23.53 25.89
C ARG A 234 3.59 -24.24 25.30
N ILE A 235 3.21 -23.93 24.05
CA ILE A 235 2.08 -24.56 23.39
C ILE A 235 2.34 -26.07 23.26
N ALA A 236 3.50 -26.50 22.79
CA ALA A 236 3.83 -27.92 22.64
C ALA A 236 3.73 -28.69 23.94
N ARG A 237 4.15 -28.11 25.10
CA ARG A 237 4.04 -28.73 26.43
C ARG A 237 2.58 -28.99 26.84
N HIS A 238 1.67 -28.07 26.48
CA HIS A 238 0.28 -28.17 26.90
C HIS A 238 -0.64 -28.92 25.93
N THR A 239 -0.30 -28.91 24.61
CA THR A 239 -1.11 -29.57 23.58
C THR A 239 -0.50 -30.87 23.06
N GLY A 240 0.79 -31.13 23.34
CA GLY A 240 1.50 -32.30 22.83
C GLY A 240 2.10 -32.12 21.42
N GLN A 241 1.88 -30.96 20.78
CA GLN A 241 2.42 -30.66 19.43
C GLN A 241 2.75 -29.18 19.30
N PRO A 242 3.76 -28.81 18.46
CA PRO A 242 4.07 -27.41 18.21
C PRO A 242 2.95 -26.74 17.40
N PRO A 243 2.73 -25.42 17.58
CA PRO A 243 1.77 -24.66 16.79
C PRO A 243 2.24 -24.51 15.34
N ARG A 244 1.29 -24.38 14.41
CA ARG A 244 1.54 -24.19 12.99
C ARG A 244 1.13 -22.80 12.48
N ALA A 245 0.31 -22.07 13.25
CA ALA A 245 -0.25 -20.78 12.93
C ALA A 245 0.40 -19.69 13.79
N TRP A 246 0.93 -18.65 13.12
CA TRP A 246 1.47 -17.45 13.72
C TRP A 246 0.54 -16.27 13.50
N VAL A 247 0.08 -15.66 14.56
CA VAL A 247 -0.82 -14.50 14.54
C VAL A 247 -0.05 -13.28 15.01
N TRP A 248 0.00 -12.24 14.18
CA TRP A 248 0.78 -11.05 14.48
C TRP A 248 0.08 -10.15 15.51
N PRO A 249 0.74 -9.76 16.61
CA PRO A 249 0.27 -8.68 17.46
C PRO A 249 -0.01 -7.42 16.64
N TYR A 250 -1.18 -6.81 16.86
CA TYR A 250 -1.64 -5.63 16.11
C TYR A 250 -1.71 -5.84 14.58
N GLY A 251 -1.64 -7.06 14.09
CA GLY A 251 -1.56 -7.39 12.67
C GLY A 251 -0.26 -6.96 11.99
N ALA A 252 0.73 -6.49 12.76
CA ALA A 252 1.97 -5.93 12.23
C ALA A 252 2.96 -7.02 11.83
N MET A 253 3.05 -7.29 10.54
CA MET A 253 3.97 -8.29 9.98
C MET A 253 5.39 -7.74 9.82
N HIS A 254 6.37 -8.63 10.01
CA HIS A 254 7.78 -8.40 9.69
C HIS A 254 8.41 -9.64 9.07
N GLY A 255 9.01 -9.52 7.89
CA GLY A 255 9.50 -10.66 7.10
C GLY A 255 10.61 -11.45 7.80
N ARG A 256 11.57 -10.78 8.46
CA ARG A 256 12.63 -11.48 9.21
C ARG A 256 12.06 -12.24 10.41
N SER A 257 11.11 -11.66 11.14
CA SER A 257 10.43 -12.36 12.24
C SER A 257 9.65 -13.59 11.73
N TRP A 258 9.00 -13.46 10.55
CA TRP A 258 8.32 -14.58 9.90
C TRP A 258 9.28 -15.70 9.47
N GLN A 259 10.43 -15.34 8.90
CA GLN A 259 11.47 -16.34 8.55
C GLN A 259 11.94 -17.10 9.79
N ILE A 260 12.13 -16.42 10.93
CA ILE A 260 12.46 -17.07 12.20
C ILE A 260 11.33 -18.00 12.66
N ALA A 261 10.09 -17.56 12.64
CA ALA A 261 8.93 -18.40 13.00
C ALA A 261 8.86 -19.65 12.11
N ARG A 262 9.05 -19.51 10.79
CA ARG A 262 9.08 -20.65 9.86
C ARG A 262 10.14 -21.69 10.20
N GLN A 263 11.33 -21.28 10.67
CA GLN A 263 12.39 -22.20 11.13
C GLN A 263 11.95 -23.01 12.35
N HIS A 264 10.98 -22.52 13.13
CA HIS A 264 10.38 -23.21 14.26
C HIS A 264 9.11 -24.02 13.91
N GLY A 265 8.78 -24.17 12.60
CA GLY A 265 7.70 -25.03 12.12
C GLY A 265 6.36 -24.33 11.84
N TYR A 266 6.29 -23.03 11.95
CA TYR A 266 5.09 -22.27 11.56
C TYR A 266 4.89 -22.32 10.04
N GLN A 267 3.64 -22.49 9.62
CA GLN A 267 3.25 -22.68 8.21
C GLN A 267 2.29 -21.60 7.70
N LEU A 268 1.57 -20.94 8.59
CA LEU A 268 0.60 -19.90 8.29
C LEU A 268 0.90 -18.66 9.12
N SER A 269 0.81 -17.48 8.49
CA SER A 269 1.02 -16.18 9.10
C SER A 269 -0.21 -15.30 8.88
N PHE A 270 -0.79 -14.76 9.97
CA PHE A 270 -2.04 -13.99 9.94
C PHE A 270 -1.81 -12.53 10.31
N SER A 271 -2.07 -11.62 9.37
CA SER A 271 -2.02 -10.18 9.57
C SER A 271 -3.42 -9.57 9.78
N LEU A 272 -3.52 -8.24 9.73
CA LEU A 272 -4.78 -7.49 9.63
C LEU A 272 -4.84 -6.67 8.33
N GLU A 273 -4.10 -7.09 7.31
CA GLU A 273 -4.25 -6.50 5.98
C GLU A 273 -5.67 -6.81 5.44
N PRO A 274 -6.29 -5.87 4.74
CA PRO A 274 -7.63 -6.11 4.19
C PRO A 274 -7.58 -7.05 2.99
N GLY A 275 -8.61 -7.86 2.83
CA GLY A 275 -8.80 -8.68 1.63
C GLY A 275 -9.25 -10.10 1.91
N LEU A 276 -9.47 -10.82 0.83
CA LEU A 276 -9.78 -12.24 0.83
C LEU A 276 -8.47 -13.03 0.79
N ALA A 277 -8.33 -14.01 1.69
CA ALA A 277 -7.19 -14.92 1.70
C ALA A 277 -7.26 -15.93 0.55
N ASN A 278 -6.11 -16.47 0.16
CA ASN A 278 -6.05 -17.58 -0.78
C ASN A 278 -5.07 -18.65 -0.28
N ALA A 279 -5.46 -19.92 -0.40
CA ALA A 279 -4.64 -21.05 0.02
C ALA A 279 -3.32 -21.18 -0.75
N ALA A 280 -3.14 -20.49 -1.86
CA ALA A 280 -1.86 -20.46 -2.58
C ALA A 280 -0.79 -19.63 -1.84
N ASP A 281 -1.18 -18.67 -1.00
CA ASP A 281 -0.28 -17.82 -0.22
C ASP A 281 -0.64 -17.87 1.27
N LEU A 282 0.22 -18.50 2.07
CA LEU A 282 0.05 -18.64 3.51
C LEU A 282 1.02 -17.76 4.32
N ASP A 283 1.88 -17.00 3.66
CA ASP A 283 2.88 -16.16 4.31
C ASP A 283 2.30 -14.84 4.85
N ASN A 284 1.18 -14.38 4.29
CA ASN A 284 0.46 -13.19 4.75
C ASN A 284 -1.06 -13.35 4.54
N ILE A 285 -1.71 -14.03 5.47
CA ILE A 285 -3.16 -14.27 5.43
C ILE A 285 -3.87 -13.03 5.97
N PRO A 286 -4.65 -12.31 5.15
CA PRO A 286 -5.43 -11.16 5.59
C PRO A 286 -6.57 -11.57 6.50
N ARG A 287 -6.94 -10.68 7.46
CA ARG A 287 -8.05 -10.93 8.38
C ARG A 287 -8.92 -9.70 8.55
N PHE A 288 -10.20 -9.90 8.68
CA PHE A 288 -11.14 -8.85 9.02
C PHE A 288 -11.37 -8.78 10.53
N LEU A 289 -11.04 -7.63 11.14
CA LEU A 289 -11.19 -7.37 12.55
C LEU A 289 -12.65 -7.10 12.90
N ILE A 290 -13.22 -7.89 13.82
CA ILE A 290 -14.60 -7.75 14.31
C ILE A 290 -14.59 -7.02 15.65
N SER A 291 -15.46 -6.01 15.78
CA SER A 291 -15.67 -5.25 16.99
C SER A 291 -17.16 -5.05 17.28
N ALA A 292 -17.49 -4.58 18.48
CA ALA A 292 -18.89 -4.35 18.86
C ALA A 292 -19.55 -3.18 18.14
N ASP A 293 -18.77 -2.24 17.63
CA ASP A 293 -19.29 -1.08 16.89
C ASP A 293 -19.89 -1.47 15.53
N LEU A 294 -19.55 -2.65 15.02
CA LEU A 294 -20.03 -3.16 13.75
C LEU A 294 -21.46 -3.72 13.89
N ARG A 295 -22.45 -3.09 13.26
CA ARG A 295 -23.82 -3.64 13.20
C ARG A 295 -23.87 -4.84 12.26
N LEU A 296 -24.82 -5.76 12.46
CA LEU A 296 -24.97 -6.96 11.61
C LEU A 296 -25.12 -6.62 10.14
N SER A 297 -25.82 -5.52 9.79
CA SER A 297 -25.93 -5.04 8.41
C SER A 297 -24.58 -4.60 7.84
N GLN A 298 -23.76 -3.91 8.62
CA GLN A 298 -22.40 -3.49 8.22
C GLN A 298 -21.47 -4.69 8.09
N PHE A 299 -21.58 -5.68 8.99
CA PHE A 299 -20.89 -6.96 8.87
C PHE A 299 -21.26 -7.67 7.55
N ALA A 300 -22.54 -7.76 7.26
CA ALA A 300 -23.04 -8.35 6.02
C ALA A 300 -22.54 -7.60 4.77
N ASP A 301 -22.64 -6.27 4.78
CA ASP A 301 -22.19 -5.40 3.66
C ASP A 301 -20.69 -5.57 3.43
N PHE A 302 -19.90 -5.61 4.51
CA PHE A 302 -18.46 -5.81 4.41
C PHE A 302 -18.12 -7.18 3.80
N ILE A 303 -18.69 -8.25 4.34
CA ILE A 303 -18.38 -9.61 3.88
C ILE A 303 -18.83 -9.84 2.43
N THR A 304 -20.00 -9.34 2.05
CA THR A 304 -20.46 -9.42 0.67
C THR A 304 -19.65 -8.57 -0.30
N GLY A 305 -19.09 -7.46 0.19
CA GLY A 305 -18.22 -6.55 -0.57
C GLY A 305 -16.73 -6.92 -0.56
N ILE A 306 -16.31 -7.96 0.14
CA ILE A 306 -14.88 -8.26 0.34
C ILE A 306 -14.11 -8.58 -0.96
N GLN A 307 -14.82 -9.00 -1.99
CA GLN A 307 -14.21 -9.25 -3.30
C GLN A 307 -13.98 -7.97 -4.12
N ASP A 308 -14.58 -6.85 -3.70
CA ASP A 308 -14.40 -5.60 -4.39
C ASP A 308 -13.16 -4.91 -3.86
N ALA A 309 -12.12 -4.90 -4.66
CA ALA A 309 -10.94 -4.12 -4.35
C ALA A 309 -11.31 -2.64 -4.20
N GLU A 310 -10.99 -2.08 -3.04
CA GLU A 310 -11.17 -0.65 -2.80
C GLU A 310 -10.32 0.15 -3.80
N PRO A 311 -10.89 1.14 -4.51
CA PRO A 311 -10.12 1.98 -5.40
C PRO A 311 -9.00 2.70 -4.66
N LEU A 312 -7.78 2.66 -5.21
CA LEU A 312 -6.64 3.41 -4.67
C LEU A 312 -6.87 4.91 -4.94
N ARG A 313 -6.78 5.72 -3.88
CA ARG A 313 -6.91 7.18 -3.91
C ARG A 313 -5.72 7.77 -3.18
N ALA A 314 -4.78 8.37 -3.93
CA ALA A 314 -3.51 8.79 -3.38
C ALA A 314 -3.25 10.30 -3.48
N ALA A 315 -2.59 10.83 -2.45
CA ALA A 315 -1.78 12.03 -2.55
C ALA A 315 -0.30 11.64 -2.59
N HIS A 316 0.48 12.31 -3.44
CA HIS A 316 1.92 12.14 -3.51
C HIS A 316 2.58 13.33 -2.81
N VAL A 317 3.39 13.04 -1.79
CA VAL A 317 3.85 14.00 -0.77
C VAL A 317 5.37 14.00 -0.66
N ASP A 318 5.96 15.19 -0.78
CA ASP A 318 7.38 15.42 -0.54
C ASP A 318 7.65 15.60 0.97
N LEU A 319 8.53 14.78 1.55
CA LEU A 319 9.01 14.99 2.92
C LEU A 319 9.86 16.26 3.06
N ASP A 320 10.39 16.78 1.97
CA ASP A 320 11.08 18.08 1.96
C ASP A 320 10.14 19.22 2.36
N TYR A 321 8.83 19.09 2.15
CA TYR A 321 7.83 20.04 2.67
C TYR A 321 7.53 19.85 4.16
N VAL A 322 7.68 18.64 4.67
CA VAL A 322 7.43 18.33 6.09
C VAL A 322 8.62 18.73 6.95
N TYR A 323 9.82 18.45 6.47
CA TYR A 323 11.05 18.73 7.19
C TYR A 323 11.15 20.22 7.58
N ASP A 324 11.53 20.45 8.82
CA ASP A 324 11.93 21.77 9.32
C ASP A 324 13.12 21.60 10.30
N SER A 325 14.02 22.57 10.35
CA SER A 325 15.13 22.58 11.31
C SER A 325 14.65 22.85 12.74
N ASP A 326 13.49 23.50 12.89
CA ASP A 326 12.76 23.63 14.17
C ASP A 326 11.90 22.37 14.40
N PRO A 327 12.21 21.55 15.42
CA PRO A 327 11.45 20.33 15.70
C PRO A 327 9.96 20.59 15.97
N GLU A 328 9.62 21.71 16.62
CA GLU A 328 8.21 22.05 16.89
C GLU A 328 7.45 22.42 15.60
N GLN A 329 8.13 23.13 14.68
CA GLN A 329 7.54 23.42 13.37
C GLN A 329 7.38 22.16 12.55
N GLN A 330 8.37 21.25 12.59
CA GLN A 330 8.29 19.96 11.93
C GLN A 330 7.10 19.12 12.44
N GLU A 331 6.87 19.06 13.77
CA GLU A 331 5.68 18.37 14.32
C GLU A 331 4.38 19.04 13.89
N ARG A 332 4.31 20.38 13.85
CA ARG A 332 3.14 21.10 13.29
C ARG A 332 2.91 20.75 11.82
N ASN A 333 3.96 20.60 11.03
CA ASN A 333 3.87 20.21 9.63
C ASN A 333 3.33 18.77 9.50
N ILE A 334 3.78 17.83 10.34
CA ILE A 334 3.28 16.46 10.38
C ILE A 334 1.79 16.44 10.72
N ASP A 335 1.39 17.17 11.75
CA ASP A 335 -0.03 17.25 12.16
C ASP A 335 -0.90 17.83 11.05
N ALA A 336 -0.44 18.88 10.37
CA ALA A 336 -1.17 19.48 9.25
C ALA A 336 -1.32 18.52 8.08
N LEU A 337 -0.26 17.78 7.73
CA LEU A 337 -0.30 16.75 6.68
C LEU A 337 -1.29 15.62 7.05
N VAL A 338 -1.15 15.05 8.25
CA VAL A 338 -1.99 13.92 8.70
C VAL A 338 -3.46 14.34 8.73
N GLN A 339 -3.76 15.53 9.29
CA GLN A 339 -5.11 16.07 9.32
C GLN A 339 -5.68 16.27 7.91
N ARG A 340 -4.87 16.79 6.99
CA ARG A 340 -5.29 17.00 5.60
C ARG A 340 -5.62 15.69 4.88
N ILE A 341 -4.76 14.66 5.00
CA ILE A 341 -5.02 13.33 4.41
C ILE A 341 -6.30 12.71 4.99
N HIS A 342 -6.48 12.81 6.32
CA HIS A 342 -7.70 12.37 7.00
C HIS A 342 -8.95 13.11 6.47
N ASP A 343 -8.90 14.44 6.35
CA ASP A 343 -10.04 15.26 5.93
C ASP A 343 -10.41 15.02 4.46
N MET A 344 -9.43 14.76 3.61
CA MET A 344 -9.66 14.37 2.21
C MET A 344 -10.15 12.92 2.07
N ARG A 345 -10.05 12.11 3.15
CA ARG A 345 -10.40 10.68 3.16
C ARG A 345 -9.70 9.89 2.04
N LEU A 346 -8.42 10.13 1.91
CA LEU A 346 -7.57 9.35 1.01
C LEU A 346 -7.11 8.08 1.73
N ASN A 347 -7.04 6.98 0.99
CA ASN A 347 -6.61 5.70 1.55
C ASN A 347 -5.15 5.35 1.27
N THR A 348 -4.42 6.20 0.54
CA THR A 348 -3.03 5.95 0.16
C THR A 348 -2.24 7.26 0.14
N VAL A 349 -0.97 7.18 0.53
CA VAL A 349 0.00 8.26 0.38
C VAL A 349 1.26 7.68 -0.26
N PHE A 350 1.70 8.27 -1.35
CA PHE A 350 3.04 8.10 -1.89
C PHE A 350 3.95 9.11 -1.17
N LEU A 351 4.85 8.62 -0.33
CA LEU A 351 5.63 9.46 0.59
C LEU A 351 7.10 9.40 0.21
N GLN A 352 7.70 10.55 -0.08
CA GLN A 352 9.12 10.68 -0.35
C GLN A 352 9.95 10.14 0.83
N ALA A 353 10.89 9.22 0.56
CA ALA A 353 11.81 8.70 1.57
C ALA A 353 13.24 9.23 1.41
N PHE A 354 13.54 9.92 0.31
CA PHE A 354 14.79 10.60 0.01
C PHE A 354 14.68 12.11 0.22
N ALA A 355 15.79 12.83 0.16
CA ALA A 355 15.82 14.29 0.25
C ALA A 355 16.34 14.89 -1.06
N ASP A 356 15.58 15.82 -1.63
CA ASP A 356 15.97 16.62 -2.79
C ASP A 356 15.57 18.10 -2.62
N PRO A 357 16.15 18.79 -1.63
CA PRO A 357 15.78 20.18 -1.34
C PRO A 357 16.19 21.17 -2.44
N GLN A 358 17.06 20.79 -3.35
CA GLN A 358 17.44 21.59 -4.52
C GLN A 358 16.49 21.41 -5.71
N GLY A 359 15.76 20.28 -5.75
CA GLY A 359 14.88 19.92 -6.86
C GLY A 359 15.65 19.61 -8.15
N ASP A 360 16.91 19.15 -8.03
CA ASP A 360 17.75 18.77 -9.18
C ASP A 360 17.68 17.27 -9.52
N GLY A 361 16.89 16.52 -8.76
CA GLY A 361 16.66 15.08 -8.96
C GLY A 361 17.83 14.19 -8.60
N LEU A 362 18.95 14.72 -8.05
CA LEU A 362 20.10 13.94 -7.60
C LEU A 362 20.08 13.80 -6.08
N VAL A 363 19.88 12.58 -5.61
CA VAL A 363 19.72 12.28 -4.18
C VAL A 363 21.07 12.18 -3.47
N ARG A 364 21.27 13.07 -2.52
CA ARG A 364 22.50 13.17 -1.70
C ARG A 364 22.27 12.80 -0.24
N ALA A 365 21.02 12.66 0.19
CA ALA A 365 20.64 12.27 1.54
C ALA A 365 19.26 11.63 1.54
N VAL A 366 18.92 10.92 2.63
CA VAL A 366 17.62 10.27 2.81
C VAL A 366 16.99 10.63 4.16
N TYR A 367 15.72 10.26 4.37
CA TYR A 367 14.96 10.53 5.60
C TYR A 367 14.84 9.31 6.53
N PHE A 368 15.82 8.43 6.49
CA PHE A 368 15.87 7.25 7.36
C PHE A 368 17.34 6.85 7.65
N PRO A 369 17.62 6.21 8.79
CA PRO A 369 18.93 5.65 9.09
C PRO A 369 19.32 4.60 8.06
N ASN A 370 20.56 4.70 7.53
CA ASN A 370 21.06 3.81 6.50
C ASN A 370 22.60 3.71 6.52
N ARG A 371 23.15 2.77 5.77
CA ARG A 371 24.59 2.48 5.69
C ARG A 371 25.29 3.13 4.48
N VAL A 372 24.56 3.84 3.63
CA VAL A 372 25.05 4.21 2.27
C VAL A 372 25.15 5.70 2.08
N LEU A 373 24.11 6.46 2.45
CA LEU A 373 24.01 7.90 2.24
C LEU A 373 23.93 8.68 3.55
N PRO A 374 24.27 9.97 3.55
CA PRO A 374 23.92 10.86 4.65
C PRO A 374 22.43 10.81 4.96
N MET A 375 22.06 10.87 6.23
CA MET A 375 20.69 11.05 6.68
C MET A 375 20.42 12.54 6.91
N ARG A 376 19.42 13.11 6.21
CA ARG A 376 19.00 14.50 6.45
C ARG A 376 18.29 14.64 7.79
N ALA A 377 17.38 13.72 8.05
CA ALA A 377 16.66 13.57 9.32
C ALA A 377 16.08 12.15 9.41
N ASP A 378 15.92 11.64 10.62
CA ASP A 378 15.16 10.39 10.86
C ASP A 378 13.66 10.72 10.93
N LEU A 379 13.04 10.85 9.78
CA LEU A 379 11.70 11.42 9.62
C LEU A 379 10.70 10.47 8.94
N PHE A 380 11.14 9.64 8.00
CA PHE A 380 10.26 8.79 7.21
C PHE A 380 9.43 7.83 8.09
N ASN A 381 10.08 7.16 9.06
CA ASN A 381 9.39 6.27 10.01
C ASN A 381 8.30 7.04 10.78
N ARG A 382 8.65 8.23 11.32
CA ARG A 382 7.72 9.10 12.06
C ARG A 382 6.46 9.40 11.25
N VAL A 383 6.63 9.95 10.05
CA VAL A 383 5.51 10.40 9.20
C VAL A 383 4.68 9.22 8.69
N ALA A 384 5.34 8.16 8.22
CA ALA A 384 4.66 6.95 7.76
C ALA A 384 3.79 6.34 8.86
N TRP A 385 4.30 6.26 10.10
CA TRP A 385 3.54 5.75 11.22
C TRP A 385 2.34 6.63 11.58
N GLN A 386 2.51 7.95 11.61
CA GLN A 386 1.42 8.89 11.88
C GLN A 386 0.31 8.84 10.82
N LEU A 387 0.68 8.76 9.55
CA LEU A 387 -0.28 8.60 8.45
C LEU A 387 -1.08 7.29 8.59
N ARG A 388 -0.40 6.17 8.88
CA ARG A 388 -1.06 4.87 9.03
C ARG A 388 -1.99 4.81 10.23
N THR A 389 -1.60 5.35 11.36
CA THR A 389 -2.35 5.21 12.63
C THR A 389 -3.42 6.26 12.82
N ARG A 390 -3.24 7.49 12.32
CA ARG A 390 -4.16 8.61 12.53
C ARG A 390 -5.07 8.89 11.33
N SER A 391 -4.59 8.68 10.10
CA SER A 391 -5.42 8.85 8.90
C SER A 391 -5.83 7.54 8.24
N GLN A 392 -5.34 6.39 8.74
CA GLN A 392 -5.58 5.04 8.20
C GLN A 392 -5.15 4.88 6.73
N ALA A 393 -4.25 5.75 6.25
CA ALA A 393 -3.73 5.69 4.89
C ALA A 393 -2.63 4.63 4.78
N ARG A 394 -2.65 3.87 3.70
CA ARG A 394 -1.52 3.04 3.26
C ARG A 394 -0.39 3.94 2.79
N VAL A 395 0.82 3.68 3.22
CA VAL A 395 2.00 4.45 2.82
C VAL A 395 2.85 3.63 1.86
N TYR A 396 3.18 4.21 0.72
CA TYR A 396 4.19 3.70 -0.20
C TYR A 396 5.42 4.58 -0.12
N ALA A 397 6.57 3.98 0.14
CA ALA A 397 7.84 4.69 0.12
C ALA A 397 8.21 5.05 -1.33
N TRP A 398 8.22 6.33 -1.65
CA TRP A 398 8.68 6.81 -2.96
C TRP A 398 10.18 6.95 -2.95
N MET A 399 10.87 6.23 -3.84
CA MET A 399 12.34 6.12 -3.88
C MET A 399 12.87 6.17 -5.32
N PRO A 400 13.98 6.87 -5.56
CA PRO A 400 14.74 6.78 -6.81
C PRO A 400 15.35 5.40 -7.01
N VAL A 401 15.66 5.07 -8.26
CA VAL A 401 16.29 3.82 -8.66
C VAL A 401 17.77 4.00 -9.01
N LEU A 402 18.11 5.06 -9.74
CA LEU A 402 19.45 5.29 -10.27
C LEU A 402 20.06 6.65 -9.87
N ALA A 403 19.22 7.64 -9.56
CA ALA A 403 19.63 9.04 -9.38
C ALA A 403 20.19 9.32 -7.98
N PHE A 404 21.26 8.62 -7.61
CA PHE A 404 21.94 8.79 -6.33
C PHE A 404 23.36 9.35 -6.49
N ASP A 405 23.76 10.22 -5.59
CA ASP A 405 25.13 10.72 -5.45
C ASP A 405 25.90 9.87 -4.42
N LEU A 406 26.30 8.68 -4.86
CA LEU A 406 27.07 7.74 -4.07
C LEU A 406 28.58 7.94 -4.24
N GLU A 407 29.38 7.13 -3.57
CA GLU A 407 30.83 7.22 -3.54
C GLU A 407 31.46 7.32 -4.95
N PRO A 408 32.60 8.07 -5.06
CA PRO A 408 33.37 8.14 -6.31
C PRO A 408 33.86 6.76 -6.73
N GLY A 409 33.71 6.42 -8.00
CA GLY A 409 34.20 5.16 -8.57
C GLY A 409 33.10 4.21 -9.04
N LEU A 410 31.83 4.44 -8.66
CA LEU A 410 30.69 3.74 -9.25
C LEU A 410 30.43 4.24 -10.66
N ALA A 411 30.16 3.32 -11.59
CA ALA A 411 29.88 3.69 -12.97
C ALA A 411 28.55 4.47 -13.07
N ARG A 412 28.60 5.59 -13.75
CA ARG A 412 27.42 6.38 -14.12
C ARG A 412 26.97 6.03 -15.54
N VAL A 413 25.70 6.27 -15.83
CA VAL A 413 25.15 6.14 -17.17
C VAL A 413 26.01 6.95 -18.14
N GLY A 414 26.58 6.26 -19.13
CA GLY A 414 27.44 6.85 -20.14
C GLY A 414 26.64 7.25 -21.38
N HIS A 415 26.98 8.40 -21.97
CA HIS A 415 26.39 8.90 -23.21
C HIS A 415 27.39 8.74 -24.37
N ALA A 416 26.90 8.65 -25.60
CA ALA A 416 27.74 8.86 -26.76
C ALA A 416 28.31 10.28 -26.65
N ALA A 417 29.63 10.43 -26.81
CA ALA A 417 30.24 11.75 -26.92
C ALA A 417 29.50 12.50 -28.05
N ALA A 418 29.01 13.70 -27.75
CA ALA A 418 28.36 14.53 -28.76
C ALA A 418 29.32 14.66 -29.95
N VAL A 419 28.99 14.01 -31.04
CA VAL A 419 29.66 14.25 -32.31
C VAL A 419 29.32 15.69 -32.67
N GLU A 420 30.29 16.57 -32.74
CA GLU A 420 30.08 17.93 -33.22
C GLU A 420 29.23 17.89 -34.50
N PRO A 421 28.18 18.71 -34.63
CA PRO A 421 27.33 18.65 -35.81
C PRO A 421 28.19 18.89 -37.06
N PHE A 422 28.19 17.93 -37.96
CA PHE A 422 28.78 18.10 -39.26
C PHE A 422 27.96 19.18 -39.99
N ASP A 423 28.61 20.30 -40.30
CA ASP A 423 28.04 21.42 -41.03
C ASP A 423 27.43 20.95 -42.37
N GLY A 424 26.15 21.11 -42.53
CA GLY A 424 25.50 21.05 -43.83
C GLY A 424 24.40 20.03 -44.03
N GLY A 425 23.18 20.37 -43.70
CA GLY A 425 21.98 19.67 -44.17
C GLY A 425 20.72 20.05 -43.41
N SER A 426 19.86 20.86 -44.03
CA SER A 426 18.51 21.15 -43.55
C SER A 426 17.70 19.86 -43.44
N HIS A 427 17.49 19.37 -42.23
CA HIS A 427 16.45 18.39 -41.97
C HIS A 427 15.19 19.13 -41.52
N GLU A 428 14.08 18.91 -42.25
CA GLU A 428 12.74 19.29 -41.79
C GLU A 428 12.53 18.75 -40.37
N ALA A 429 12.16 19.66 -39.48
CA ALA A 429 11.88 19.32 -38.12
C ALA A 429 10.74 18.27 -38.05
N ALA A 430 11.04 17.08 -37.63
CA ALA A 430 10.04 16.13 -37.14
C ALA A 430 9.21 16.83 -36.05
N PRO A 431 7.92 16.50 -35.89
CA PRO A 431 7.10 17.12 -34.87
C PRO A 431 7.81 16.99 -33.52
N SER A 432 8.03 18.13 -32.87
CA SER A 432 8.76 18.23 -31.60
C SER A 432 7.95 17.51 -30.52
N ILE A 433 8.26 16.25 -30.32
CA ILE A 433 8.01 15.58 -29.07
C ILE A 433 8.84 16.31 -28.03
N PRO A 434 8.30 16.65 -26.82
CA PRO A 434 9.13 17.20 -25.78
C PRO A 434 10.32 16.28 -25.60
N ALA A 435 11.51 16.81 -25.83
CA ALA A 435 12.71 16.05 -25.54
C ALA A 435 12.59 15.56 -24.08
N PRO A 436 12.88 14.28 -23.81
CA PRO A 436 13.08 13.86 -22.42
C PRO A 436 14.01 14.88 -21.77
N PRO A 437 13.96 15.07 -20.43
CA PRO A 437 14.84 15.99 -19.74
C PRO A 437 16.23 15.88 -20.33
N ALA A 438 16.81 17.01 -20.72
CA ALA A 438 18.05 17.06 -21.48
C ALA A 438 19.09 16.11 -20.89
N PRO A 439 19.90 15.39 -21.70
CA PRO A 439 20.97 14.54 -21.18
C PRO A 439 21.78 15.35 -20.16
N GLY A 440 21.73 14.95 -18.86
CA GLY A 440 22.33 15.69 -17.75
C GLY A 440 21.38 16.20 -16.68
N GLN A 441 20.06 16.09 -16.86
CA GLN A 441 19.09 16.51 -15.83
C GLN A 441 19.07 15.57 -14.60
N TYR A 442 19.34 14.26 -14.79
CA TYR A 442 19.62 13.31 -13.73
C TYR A 442 21.00 12.69 -13.95
N SER A 443 21.92 12.90 -13.00
CA SER A 443 23.14 12.07 -12.96
C SER A 443 22.74 10.71 -12.39
N ARG A 444 22.67 9.70 -13.25
CA ARG A 444 22.22 8.34 -12.89
C ARG A 444 23.39 7.38 -12.79
N LEU A 445 23.34 6.47 -11.82
CA LEU A 445 24.24 5.34 -11.75
C LEU A 445 23.86 4.30 -12.82
N SER A 446 24.85 3.59 -13.34
CA SER A 446 24.60 2.54 -14.33
C SER A 446 23.86 1.36 -13.69
N PRO A 447 22.72 0.93 -14.23
CA PRO A 447 22.01 -0.27 -13.76
C PRO A 447 22.78 -1.57 -14.08
N PHE A 448 23.87 -1.46 -14.84
CA PHE A 448 24.75 -2.59 -15.20
C PHE A 448 25.99 -2.68 -14.33
N ASP A 449 26.26 -1.72 -13.44
CA ASP A 449 27.36 -1.77 -12.50
C ASP A 449 26.95 -2.58 -11.24
N PRO A 450 27.54 -3.77 -11.00
CA PRO A 450 27.20 -4.58 -9.82
C PRO A 450 27.42 -3.87 -8.48
N ALA A 451 28.43 -2.99 -8.39
CA ALA A 451 28.72 -2.24 -7.17
C ALA A 451 27.67 -1.16 -6.89
N ALA A 452 27.24 -0.43 -7.94
CA ALA A 452 26.14 0.53 -7.83
C ALA A 452 24.81 -0.18 -7.44
N ARG A 453 24.48 -1.29 -8.10
CA ARG A 453 23.29 -2.11 -7.75
C ARG A 453 23.33 -2.55 -6.29
N GLN A 454 24.48 -3.05 -5.80
CA GLN A 454 24.61 -3.51 -4.42
C GLN A 454 24.45 -2.36 -3.42
N ALA A 455 25.01 -1.19 -3.69
CA ALA A 455 24.86 -0.01 -2.83
C ALA A 455 23.39 0.46 -2.76
N ILE A 456 22.72 0.55 -3.90
CA ILE A 456 21.29 0.92 -3.98
C ILE A 456 20.43 -0.14 -3.28
N ARG A 457 20.68 -1.41 -3.54
CA ARG A 457 19.97 -2.51 -2.87
C ARG A 457 20.10 -2.44 -1.35
N THR A 458 21.30 -2.11 -0.84
CA THR A 458 21.54 -1.92 0.61
C THR A 458 20.69 -0.79 1.16
N LEU A 459 20.55 0.32 0.43
CA LEU A 459 19.70 1.45 0.82
C LEU A 459 18.21 1.06 0.94
N TYR A 460 17.70 0.26 0.01
CA TYR A 460 16.33 -0.26 0.05
C TYR A 460 16.11 -1.28 1.18
N GLU A 461 17.11 -2.12 1.45
CA GLU A 461 17.08 -3.03 2.60
C GLU A 461 17.01 -2.26 3.92
N ASP A 462 17.84 -1.20 4.08
CA ASP A 462 17.84 -0.33 5.26
C ASP A 462 16.49 0.38 5.45
N LEU A 463 15.89 0.89 4.38
CA LEU A 463 14.53 1.45 4.43
C LEU A 463 13.52 0.42 4.98
N GLY A 464 13.61 -0.84 4.54
CA GLY A 464 12.78 -1.93 5.02
C GLY A 464 12.95 -2.19 6.53
N TRP A 465 14.17 -2.08 7.06
CA TRP A 465 14.43 -2.23 8.48
C TRP A 465 13.87 -1.08 9.33
N GLN A 466 13.93 0.14 8.83
CA GLN A 466 13.66 1.35 9.61
C GLN A 466 12.17 1.72 9.69
N ALA A 467 11.34 1.31 8.74
CA ALA A 467 9.95 1.73 8.71
C ALA A 467 8.98 0.64 8.25
N ALA A 468 7.76 0.70 8.76
CA ALA A 468 6.64 -0.12 8.29
C ALA A 468 5.81 0.66 7.27
N PHE A 469 5.68 0.13 6.05
CA PHE A 469 4.91 0.71 4.96
C PHE A 469 4.30 -0.39 4.08
N SER A 470 3.33 -0.03 3.24
CA SER A 470 2.53 -0.99 2.46
C SER A 470 3.13 -1.31 1.09
N GLY A 471 4.02 -0.45 0.58
CA GLY A 471 4.62 -0.65 -0.74
C GLY A 471 5.78 0.30 -1.04
N VAL A 472 6.44 0.05 -2.17
CA VAL A 472 7.46 0.93 -2.75
C VAL A 472 6.92 1.50 -4.05
N LEU A 473 7.05 2.82 -4.23
CA LEU A 473 6.85 3.50 -5.51
C LEU A 473 8.22 3.85 -6.08
N PHE A 474 8.56 3.25 -7.21
CA PHE A 474 9.79 3.57 -7.94
C PHE A 474 9.61 4.85 -8.74
N HIS A 475 10.55 5.77 -8.55
CA HIS A 475 10.61 7.05 -9.25
C HIS A 475 10.83 6.87 -10.77
N ASP A 476 10.57 7.91 -11.55
CA ASP A 476 10.70 7.93 -13.01
C ASP A 476 12.15 7.99 -13.51
N ASP A 477 13.13 8.22 -12.64
CA ASP A 477 14.57 8.23 -12.95
C ASP A 477 15.12 6.91 -13.51
N ALA A 478 14.37 5.81 -13.34
CA ALA A 478 14.70 4.52 -13.94
C ALA A 478 14.34 4.50 -15.42
N MET A 479 15.11 5.23 -16.20
CA MET A 479 15.00 5.35 -17.65
C MET A 479 16.36 5.35 -18.32
N LEU A 480 16.41 4.93 -19.58
CA LEU A 480 17.57 5.01 -20.46
C LEU A 480 17.12 5.40 -21.86
N THR A 481 17.82 6.35 -22.47
CA THR A 481 17.55 6.77 -23.84
C THR A 481 18.17 5.84 -24.88
N GLU A 482 17.92 6.12 -26.16
CA GLU A 482 18.54 5.37 -27.28
C GLU A 482 20.06 5.53 -27.34
N ASP A 483 20.62 6.59 -26.73
CA ASP A 483 22.05 6.86 -26.68
C ASP A 483 22.73 6.41 -25.36
N GLU A 484 21.98 5.80 -24.47
CA GLU A 484 22.40 5.36 -23.13
C GLU A 484 22.16 3.84 -22.94
N ASP A 485 22.83 3.15 -22.09
CA ASP A 485 24.01 3.45 -21.28
C ASP A 485 25.26 2.96 -22.06
N LEU A 486 26.30 3.76 -22.10
CA LEU A 486 27.57 3.39 -22.75
C LEU A 486 28.73 3.29 -21.75
N SER A 487 28.44 3.14 -20.47
CA SER A 487 29.44 2.83 -19.44
C SER A 487 30.13 1.49 -19.69
N ALA A 488 31.33 1.33 -19.15
CA ALA A 488 32.07 0.09 -19.32
C ALA A 488 31.30 -1.19 -18.83
N PRO A 489 30.59 -1.17 -17.68
CA PRO A 489 29.73 -2.27 -17.29
C PRO A 489 28.58 -2.54 -18.26
N ALA A 490 27.94 -1.48 -18.81
CA ALA A 490 26.85 -1.64 -19.77
C ALA A 490 27.35 -2.25 -21.08
N LEU A 491 28.49 -1.75 -21.60
CA LEU A 491 29.11 -2.33 -22.81
C LEU A 491 29.48 -3.81 -22.63
N GLN A 492 29.90 -4.22 -21.42
CA GLN A 492 30.15 -5.63 -21.13
C GLN A 492 28.84 -6.41 -21.11
N ALA A 493 27.80 -5.92 -20.44
CA ALA A 493 26.49 -6.58 -20.40
C ALA A 493 25.89 -6.77 -21.80
N TYR A 494 26.04 -5.79 -22.70
CA TYR A 494 25.58 -5.92 -24.09
C TYR A 494 26.36 -7.00 -24.85
N ARG A 495 27.68 -7.07 -24.68
CA ARG A 495 28.50 -8.16 -25.27
C ARG A 495 28.06 -9.54 -24.79
N ASP A 496 27.86 -9.67 -23.49
CA ASP A 496 27.41 -10.92 -22.86
C ASP A 496 26.01 -11.34 -23.33
N ALA A 497 25.14 -10.36 -23.64
CA ALA A 497 23.84 -10.57 -24.27
C ALA A 497 23.88 -10.83 -25.79
N GLY A 498 25.09 -10.87 -26.39
CA GLY A 498 25.31 -11.17 -27.80
C GLY A 498 25.01 -10.01 -28.74
N PHE A 499 25.11 -8.76 -28.27
CA PHE A 499 25.13 -7.60 -29.16
C PHE A 499 26.52 -7.45 -29.79
N THR A 500 26.55 -7.34 -31.12
CA THR A 500 27.76 -7.16 -31.93
C THR A 500 27.60 -5.94 -32.85
N GLY A 501 28.69 -5.23 -33.11
CA GLY A 501 28.66 -4.04 -33.97
C GLY A 501 28.81 -2.72 -33.19
N ALA A 502 28.40 -1.64 -33.83
CA ALA A 502 28.50 -0.30 -33.27
C ALA A 502 27.46 -0.10 -32.15
N LEU A 503 27.84 0.63 -31.09
CA LEU A 503 26.96 1.10 -30.02
C LEU A 503 27.13 2.62 -29.86
N PRO A 504 26.07 3.39 -29.72
CA PRO A 504 24.66 2.97 -29.75
C PRO A 504 24.31 2.26 -31.07
N VAL A 505 23.31 1.38 -31.01
CA VAL A 505 22.84 0.64 -32.18
C VAL A 505 22.33 1.65 -33.22
N PRO A 506 22.81 1.61 -34.50
CA PRO A 506 22.36 2.54 -35.50
C PRO A 506 20.84 2.52 -35.71
N LEU A 507 20.24 3.68 -35.95
CA LEU A 507 18.78 3.83 -36.13
C LEU A 507 18.22 3.10 -37.34
N GLU A 508 19.08 2.87 -38.34
CA GLU A 508 18.74 2.15 -39.59
C GLU A 508 18.54 0.66 -39.38
N ASP A 509 19.10 0.08 -38.28
CA ASP A 509 18.91 -1.32 -37.90
C ASP A 509 17.75 -1.45 -36.89
N ALA A 510 16.54 -1.32 -37.41
CA ALA A 510 15.32 -1.33 -36.55
C ALA A 510 15.16 -2.60 -35.71
N GLU A 511 15.61 -3.76 -36.19
CA GLU A 511 15.52 -5.02 -35.46
C GLU A 511 16.48 -5.03 -34.26
N GLN A 512 17.74 -4.68 -34.48
CA GLN A 512 18.73 -4.57 -33.42
C GLN A 512 18.39 -3.47 -32.42
N GLN A 513 17.88 -2.33 -32.91
CA GLN A 513 17.37 -1.24 -32.06
C GLN A 513 16.29 -1.76 -31.14
N GLN A 514 15.27 -2.43 -31.64
CA GLN A 514 14.19 -2.96 -30.84
C GLN A 514 14.68 -4.02 -29.83
N ARG A 515 15.61 -4.89 -30.24
CA ARG A 515 16.23 -5.87 -29.35
C ARG A 515 17.02 -5.20 -28.23
N TRP A 516 17.78 -4.15 -28.53
CA TRP A 516 18.59 -3.42 -27.56
C TRP A 516 17.71 -2.65 -26.57
N MET A 517 16.65 -1.98 -27.05
CA MET A 517 15.70 -1.30 -26.15
C MET A 517 15.01 -2.27 -25.21
N ARG A 518 14.52 -3.41 -25.71
CA ARG A 518 13.92 -4.44 -24.87
C ARG A 518 14.88 -4.97 -23.82
N PHE A 519 16.15 -5.13 -24.15
CA PHE A 519 17.18 -5.55 -23.20
C PHE A 519 17.32 -4.52 -22.08
N LYS A 520 17.42 -3.24 -22.39
CA LYS A 520 17.51 -2.16 -21.40
C LYS A 520 16.25 -2.07 -20.54
N THR A 521 15.08 -2.13 -21.17
CA THR A 521 13.78 -2.15 -20.46
C THR A 521 13.69 -3.34 -19.48
N GLY A 522 14.14 -4.50 -19.92
CA GLY A 522 14.22 -5.70 -19.10
C GLY A 522 15.17 -5.50 -17.91
N ALA A 523 16.38 -5.04 -18.15
CA ALA A 523 17.40 -4.81 -17.13
C ALA A 523 16.92 -3.83 -16.02
N LEU A 524 16.24 -2.73 -16.41
CA LEU A 524 15.65 -1.78 -15.46
C LEU A 524 14.50 -2.41 -14.65
N THR A 525 13.66 -3.19 -15.30
CA THR A 525 12.55 -3.90 -14.64
C THR A 525 13.09 -4.93 -13.64
N ASP A 526 14.04 -5.74 -14.05
CA ASP A 526 14.67 -6.76 -13.19
C ASP A 526 15.35 -6.11 -11.99
N PHE A 527 16.03 -4.98 -12.18
CA PHE A 527 16.67 -4.28 -11.09
C PHE A 527 15.65 -3.72 -10.08
N THR A 528 14.57 -3.09 -10.54
CA THR A 528 13.53 -2.60 -9.62
C THR A 528 12.83 -3.75 -8.86
N LEU A 529 12.65 -4.92 -9.48
CA LEU A 529 12.14 -6.11 -8.80
C LEU A 529 13.13 -6.62 -7.75
N GLU A 530 14.42 -6.61 -8.05
CA GLU A 530 15.47 -6.93 -7.06
C GLU A 530 15.42 -5.98 -5.85
N LEU A 531 15.17 -4.69 -6.08
CA LEU A 531 15.05 -3.69 -5.01
C LEU A 531 13.83 -3.93 -4.11
N VAL A 532 12.65 -4.19 -4.70
CA VAL A 532 11.47 -4.51 -3.88
C VAL A 532 11.63 -5.84 -3.15
N ASP A 533 12.32 -6.81 -3.74
CA ASP A 533 12.61 -8.09 -3.07
C ASP A 533 13.57 -7.93 -1.90
N ALA A 534 14.52 -6.98 -1.96
CA ALA A 534 15.35 -6.61 -0.81
C ALA A 534 14.48 -6.09 0.35
N VAL A 535 13.51 -5.22 0.06
CA VAL A 535 12.53 -4.73 1.05
C VAL A 535 11.65 -5.87 1.57
N ARG A 536 11.14 -6.73 0.68
CA ARG A 536 10.30 -7.90 1.03
C ARG A 536 11.04 -8.90 1.92
N GLY A 537 12.34 -9.05 1.71
CA GLY A 537 13.20 -9.90 2.54
C GLY A 537 13.19 -9.46 4.02
N VAL A 538 13.01 -8.18 4.28
CA VAL A 538 12.94 -7.60 5.62
C VAL A 538 11.51 -7.46 6.10
N ARG A 539 10.62 -6.82 5.30
CA ARG A 539 9.27 -6.46 5.72
C ARG A 539 8.23 -7.55 5.50
N GLY A 540 8.45 -8.43 4.52
CA GLY A 540 7.53 -9.50 4.14
C GLY A 540 6.89 -9.31 2.77
N ALA A 541 6.27 -10.38 2.27
CA ALA A 541 5.71 -10.46 0.93
C ALA A 541 4.50 -9.51 0.70
N HIS A 542 3.91 -8.97 1.78
CA HIS A 542 2.80 -8.00 1.68
C HIS A 542 3.20 -6.65 1.08
N VAL A 543 4.51 -6.34 1.01
CA VAL A 543 4.98 -5.08 0.41
C VAL A 543 4.70 -5.09 -1.09
N ARG A 544 3.88 -4.13 -1.53
CA ARG A 544 3.49 -3.98 -2.92
C ARG A 544 4.53 -3.17 -3.70
N SER A 545 4.62 -3.46 -4.99
CA SER A 545 5.44 -2.71 -5.93
C SER A 545 4.58 -1.77 -6.76
N ALA A 546 5.03 -0.51 -6.92
CA ALA A 546 4.43 0.48 -7.79
C ALA A 546 5.51 1.16 -8.61
N ARG A 547 5.24 1.51 -9.87
CA ARG A 547 6.19 2.17 -10.75
C ARG A 547 5.59 3.38 -11.44
N ASN A 548 6.21 4.55 -11.28
CA ASN A 548 5.95 5.69 -12.15
C ASN A 548 6.45 5.38 -13.57
N VAL A 549 5.61 5.65 -14.55
CA VAL A 549 5.95 5.55 -15.97
C VAL A 549 5.45 6.79 -16.71
N PHE A 550 6.18 7.22 -17.74
CA PHE A 550 5.76 8.35 -18.56
C PHE A 550 4.48 8.02 -19.35
N ALA A 551 3.59 9.00 -19.51
CA ALA A 551 2.36 8.85 -20.30
C ALA A 551 2.65 8.45 -21.76
N GLY A 552 3.79 8.87 -22.30
CA GLY A 552 4.28 8.48 -23.62
C GLY A 552 4.32 6.97 -23.85
N THR A 553 4.53 6.16 -22.79
CA THR A 553 4.48 4.68 -22.88
C THR A 553 3.09 4.14 -23.29
N ILE A 554 2.05 4.94 -23.13
CA ILE A 554 0.65 4.62 -23.51
C ILE A 554 0.28 5.34 -24.82
N THR A 555 0.69 6.61 -24.97
CA THR A 555 0.21 7.48 -26.06
C THR A 555 1.07 7.39 -27.34
N GLU A 556 2.34 6.98 -27.20
CA GLU A 556 3.30 7.06 -28.30
C GLU A 556 3.94 5.73 -28.65
N PRO A 557 3.60 5.17 -29.82
CA PRO A 557 4.29 3.98 -30.32
C PRO A 557 5.80 4.25 -30.47
N GLY A 558 6.61 3.39 -29.88
CA GLY A 558 8.08 3.50 -29.97
C GLY A 558 8.74 4.36 -28.91
N SER A 559 7.99 4.92 -27.94
CA SER A 559 8.54 5.67 -26.79
C SER A 559 9.54 4.85 -25.94
N GLU A 560 9.51 3.53 -26.02
CA GLU A 560 10.49 2.64 -25.40
C GLU A 560 11.93 3.01 -25.81
N ARG A 561 12.13 3.60 -27.01
CA ARG A 561 13.46 4.02 -27.51
C ARG A 561 14.15 5.04 -26.61
N TRP A 562 13.42 6.02 -26.11
CA TRP A 562 13.99 7.10 -25.29
C TRP A 562 13.63 7.03 -23.81
N LEU A 563 12.85 6.03 -23.40
CA LEU A 563 12.46 5.85 -22.01
C LEU A 563 12.98 4.54 -21.40
N ALA A 564 13.27 3.52 -22.23
CA ALA A 564 13.47 2.14 -21.78
C ALA A 564 12.38 1.72 -20.79
N GLN A 565 11.14 2.14 -21.08
CA GLN A 565 9.93 1.79 -20.32
C GLN A 565 8.87 1.24 -21.28
N ASN A 566 8.15 0.22 -20.81
CA ASN A 566 7.07 -0.40 -21.58
C ASN A 566 5.87 -0.63 -20.68
N PHE A 567 4.73 -0.01 -20.99
CA PHE A 567 3.52 -0.04 -20.17
C PHE A 567 2.99 -1.48 -19.93
N ARG A 568 2.98 -2.33 -20.98
CA ARG A 568 2.51 -3.72 -20.85
C ARG A 568 3.42 -4.56 -19.99
N GLN A 569 4.73 -4.36 -20.08
CA GLN A 569 5.70 -5.02 -19.22
C GLN A 569 5.53 -4.56 -17.77
N ALA A 570 5.32 -3.26 -17.55
CA ALA A 570 5.06 -2.72 -16.21
C ALA A 570 3.79 -3.31 -15.58
N LEU A 571 2.69 -3.42 -16.33
CA LEU A 571 1.45 -4.08 -15.87
C LEU A 571 1.67 -5.56 -15.47
N ALA A 572 2.58 -6.25 -16.13
CA ALA A 572 2.91 -7.63 -15.80
C ALA A 572 3.83 -7.75 -14.58
N ALA A 573 4.78 -6.82 -14.43
CA ALA A 573 5.86 -6.89 -13.46
C ALA A 573 5.49 -6.35 -12.06
N TYR A 574 4.67 -5.28 -12.01
CA TYR A 574 4.37 -4.60 -10.76
C TYR A 574 2.92 -4.82 -10.29
N ASP A 575 2.69 -4.64 -8.98
CA ASP A 575 1.34 -4.63 -8.42
C ASP A 575 0.55 -3.42 -8.93
N TRP A 576 1.21 -2.26 -9.06
CA TRP A 576 0.65 -1.03 -9.60
C TRP A 576 1.55 -0.41 -10.68
N THR A 577 0.95 0.00 -11.77
CA THR A 577 1.58 0.87 -12.77
C THR A 577 0.99 2.27 -12.65
N VAL A 578 1.84 3.28 -12.47
CA VAL A 578 1.44 4.66 -12.16
C VAL A 578 1.85 5.57 -13.31
N PRO A 579 1.07 5.65 -14.42
CA PRO A 579 1.37 6.60 -15.48
C PRO A 579 1.21 8.04 -14.98
N MET A 580 2.20 8.85 -15.25
CA MET A 580 2.20 10.30 -15.02
C MET A 580 1.29 10.97 -16.05
N VAL A 581 -0.01 11.04 -15.77
CA VAL A 581 -1.03 11.64 -16.65
C VAL A 581 -1.02 13.16 -16.45
N MET A 582 0.05 13.79 -16.91
CA MET A 582 0.43 15.18 -16.60
C MET A 582 0.41 16.04 -17.88
N PRO A 583 -0.78 16.53 -18.32
CA PRO A 583 -0.95 17.12 -19.63
C PRO A 583 -0.10 18.37 -19.88
N LEU A 584 0.22 19.17 -18.84
CA LEU A 584 1.06 20.34 -19.03
C LEU A 584 2.53 19.96 -19.12
N MET A 585 2.99 18.96 -18.37
CA MET A 585 4.33 18.39 -18.50
C MET A 585 4.55 17.80 -19.90
N GLU A 586 3.55 17.10 -20.43
CA GLU A 586 3.54 16.53 -21.78
C GLU A 586 3.23 17.59 -22.88
N GLN A 587 3.18 18.87 -22.50
CA GLN A 587 2.92 20.02 -23.40
C GLN A 587 1.65 19.86 -24.27
N VAL A 588 0.65 19.15 -23.78
CA VAL A 588 -0.62 18.96 -24.47
C VAL A 588 -1.33 20.30 -24.61
N PRO A 589 -1.70 20.73 -25.83
CA PRO A 589 -2.44 21.97 -26.03
C PRO A 589 -3.73 21.98 -25.18
N ARG A 590 -3.98 23.06 -24.43
CA ARG A 590 -5.10 23.12 -23.46
C ARG A 590 -6.44 22.66 -24.04
N ARG A 591 -6.74 22.99 -25.31
CA ARG A 591 -7.97 22.55 -26.03
C ARG A 591 -8.03 21.05 -26.29
N GLN A 592 -6.92 20.32 -26.16
CA GLN A 592 -6.82 18.90 -26.45
C GLN A 592 -6.69 18.04 -25.17
N ILE A 593 -6.51 18.67 -23.98
CA ILE A 593 -6.30 17.96 -22.71
C ILE A 593 -7.41 16.93 -22.48
N ASP A 594 -8.66 17.33 -22.64
CA ASP A 594 -9.80 16.44 -22.42
C ASP A 594 -9.77 15.19 -23.31
N ALA A 595 -9.51 15.38 -24.59
CA ALA A 595 -9.41 14.28 -25.54
C ALA A 595 -8.17 13.40 -25.30
N TRP A 596 -7.06 14.01 -24.83
CA TRP A 596 -5.85 13.29 -24.47
C TRP A 596 -6.07 12.40 -23.21
N LEU A 597 -6.72 12.93 -22.17
CA LEU A 597 -7.08 12.18 -20.98
C LEU A 597 -7.98 10.98 -21.31
N ASP A 598 -9.01 11.19 -22.14
CA ASP A 598 -9.90 10.12 -22.62
C ASP A 598 -9.12 9.05 -23.39
N GLY A 599 -8.23 9.49 -24.28
CA GLY A 599 -7.40 8.61 -25.10
C GLY A 599 -6.51 7.69 -24.27
N ILE A 600 -5.93 8.20 -23.17
CA ILE A 600 -5.14 7.38 -22.23
C ILE A 600 -6.00 6.30 -21.58
N VAL A 601 -7.13 6.67 -20.99
CA VAL A 601 -8.01 5.68 -20.34
C VAL A 601 -8.50 4.64 -21.33
N ASP A 602 -8.89 5.06 -22.54
CA ASP A 602 -9.33 4.15 -23.61
C ASP A 602 -8.21 3.20 -24.05
N ALA A 603 -6.96 3.68 -24.11
CA ALA A 603 -5.82 2.84 -24.47
C ALA A 603 -5.54 1.78 -23.38
N VAL A 604 -5.63 2.16 -22.11
CA VAL A 604 -5.48 1.23 -20.98
C VAL A 604 -6.64 0.23 -20.95
N ALA A 605 -7.87 0.68 -21.13
CA ALA A 605 -9.06 -0.18 -21.10
C ALA A 605 -9.06 -1.28 -22.18
N ARG A 606 -8.33 -1.07 -23.30
CA ARG A 606 -8.15 -2.10 -24.34
C ARG A 606 -7.28 -3.29 -23.89
N ILE A 607 -6.57 -3.15 -22.76
CA ILE A 607 -5.73 -4.22 -22.21
C ILE A 607 -6.55 -4.89 -21.09
N PRO A 608 -6.90 -6.18 -21.20
CA PRO A 608 -7.70 -6.86 -20.17
C PRO A 608 -7.08 -6.76 -18.77
N GLY A 609 -7.86 -6.31 -17.78
CA GLY A 609 -7.43 -6.17 -16.39
C GLY A 609 -6.49 -4.98 -16.10
N ALA A 610 -6.11 -4.18 -17.11
CA ALA A 610 -5.16 -3.09 -16.90
C ALA A 610 -5.72 -1.96 -16.02
N LEU A 611 -7.02 -1.64 -16.13
CA LEU A 611 -7.65 -0.63 -15.29
C LEU A 611 -7.59 -0.96 -13.79
N ASP A 612 -7.55 -2.24 -13.44
CA ASP A 612 -7.46 -2.72 -12.05
C ASP A 612 -6.03 -2.64 -11.47
N LYS A 613 -5.03 -2.36 -12.32
CA LYS A 613 -3.62 -2.25 -11.94
C LYS A 613 -3.00 -0.89 -12.27
N THR A 614 -3.79 0.05 -12.81
CA THR A 614 -3.29 1.36 -13.24
C THR A 614 -3.79 2.47 -12.32
N VAL A 615 -2.86 3.23 -11.74
CA VAL A 615 -3.14 4.43 -10.94
C VAL A 615 -2.82 5.65 -11.79
N PHE A 616 -3.83 6.37 -12.24
CA PHE A 616 -3.67 7.57 -13.07
C PHE A 616 -3.29 8.76 -12.19
N GLU A 617 -2.05 9.25 -12.31
CA GLU A 617 -1.52 10.33 -11.49
C GLU A 617 -1.50 11.64 -12.27
N VAL A 618 -2.25 12.64 -11.77
CA VAL A 618 -2.31 13.97 -12.39
C VAL A 618 -1.40 14.97 -11.68
N GLN A 619 -0.94 15.98 -12.41
CA GLN A 619 -0.10 17.05 -11.85
C GLN A 619 -0.94 18.13 -11.13
N ALA A 620 -0.39 18.67 -10.05
CA ALA A 620 -0.97 19.81 -9.33
C ALA A 620 -0.24 21.14 -9.60
N VAL A 621 0.94 21.08 -10.23
CA VAL A 621 1.76 22.25 -10.60
C VAL A 621 2.20 22.18 -12.06
N ASP A 622 2.49 23.32 -12.64
CA ASP A 622 3.07 23.48 -13.98
C ASP A 622 4.55 23.79 -13.84
N TRP A 623 5.41 22.78 -14.03
CA TRP A 623 6.87 22.93 -13.93
C TRP A 623 7.47 23.70 -15.11
N LEU A 624 6.80 23.72 -16.27
CA LEU A 624 7.33 24.33 -17.49
C LEU A 624 7.07 25.84 -17.56
N GLN A 625 6.12 26.33 -16.74
CA GLN A 625 5.77 27.74 -16.70
C GLN A 625 5.81 28.24 -15.24
N PRO A 626 7.00 28.51 -14.68
CA PRO A 626 7.09 29.04 -13.34
C PRO A 626 6.36 30.39 -13.22
N ASP A 627 5.98 30.76 -12.00
CA ASP A 627 5.39 32.07 -11.72
C ASP A 627 6.43 33.21 -11.89
N GLN A 628 6.00 34.46 -11.68
CA GLN A 628 6.87 35.65 -11.81
C GLN A 628 8.04 35.68 -10.83
N GLU A 629 7.99 34.84 -9.79
CA GLU A 629 9.03 34.71 -8.76
C GLU A 629 9.88 33.45 -8.98
N GLY A 630 9.70 32.74 -10.11
CA GLY A 630 10.44 31.53 -10.44
C GLY A 630 9.98 30.29 -9.67
N ARG A 631 8.84 30.35 -8.95
CA ARG A 631 8.28 29.21 -8.21
C ARG A 631 7.40 28.36 -9.13
N GLN A 632 7.22 27.11 -8.78
CA GLN A 632 6.28 26.20 -9.46
C GLN A 632 4.87 26.80 -9.50
N ARG A 633 4.31 26.96 -10.70
CA ARG A 633 2.98 27.54 -10.88
C ARG A 633 1.90 26.54 -10.48
N ARG A 634 1.13 26.84 -9.47
CA ARG A 634 0.00 26.02 -9.04
C ARG A 634 -1.12 25.99 -10.07
N ILE A 635 -1.59 24.78 -10.41
CA ILE A 635 -2.75 24.61 -11.30
C ILE A 635 -4.02 24.83 -10.45
N PRO A 636 -5.02 25.57 -10.95
CA PRO A 636 -6.27 25.77 -10.21
C PRO A 636 -6.90 24.44 -9.77
N SER A 637 -7.29 24.32 -8.50
CA SER A 637 -7.86 23.08 -7.95
C SER A 637 -9.11 22.62 -8.70
N ALA A 638 -9.87 23.53 -9.28
CA ALA A 638 -11.01 23.21 -10.14
C ALA A 638 -10.61 22.51 -11.44
N GLU A 639 -9.44 22.85 -12.01
CA GLU A 639 -8.90 22.20 -13.21
C GLU A 639 -8.42 20.78 -12.88
N ILE A 640 -7.70 20.60 -11.77
CA ILE A 640 -7.27 19.28 -11.27
C ILE A 640 -8.49 18.39 -11.00
N ALA A 641 -9.50 18.93 -10.31
CA ALA A 641 -10.76 18.23 -10.05
C ALA A 641 -11.51 17.83 -11.33
N HIS A 642 -11.48 18.68 -12.35
CA HIS A 642 -12.03 18.36 -13.67
C HIS A 642 -11.32 17.16 -14.31
N TRP A 643 -9.98 17.14 -14.29
CA TRP A 643 -9.19 16.02 -14.83
C TRP A 643 -9.49 14.72 -14.09
N LEU A 644 -9.44 14.73 -12.75
CA LEU A 644 -9.73 13.56 -11.92
C LEU A 644 -11.14 13.02 -12.19
N ARG A 645 -12.13 13.90 -12.22
CA ARG A 645 -13.51 13.51 -12.53
C ARG A 645 -13.63 12.91 -13.93
N ARG A 646 -12.96 13.50 -14.94
CA ARG A 646 -12.99 13.01 -16.31
C ARG A 646 -12.41 11.61 -16.42
N LEU A 647 -11.22 11.39 -15.84
CA LEU A 647 -10.59 10.08 -15.79
C LEU A 647 -11.52 9.03 -15.15
N ASN A 648 -12.12 9.37 -13.99
CA ASN A 648 -13.02 8.46 -13.28
C ASN A 648 -14.29 8.14 -14.11
N LEU A 649 -14.94 9.13 -14.72
CA LEU A 649 -16.10 8.93 -15.57
C LEU A 649 -15.79 8.09 -16.82
N ARG A 650 -14.55 8.07 -17.27
CA ARG A 650 -14.09 7.25 -18.39
C ARG A 650 -13.75 5.81 -17.98
N GLY A 651 -13.68 5.51 -16.67
CA GLY A 651 -13.43 4.16 -16.14
C GLY A 651 -12.11 4.00 -15.36
N ALA A 652 -11.33 5.06 -15.19
CA ALA A 652 -10.14 5.02 -14.33
C ALA A 652 -10.56 4.80 -12.88
N ARG A 653 -10.25 3.63 -12.31
CA ARG A 653 -10.64 3.25 -10.94
C ARG A 653 -9.70 3.82 -9.89
N HIS A 654 -8.39 3.86 -10.15
CA HIS A 654 -7.37 4.28 -9.21
C HIS A 654 -6.77 5.61 -9.67
N LEU A 655 -6.71 6.58 -8.75
CA LEU A 655 -6.33 7.96 -9.05
C LEU A 655 -5.35 8.50 -8.02
N ALA A 656 -4.42 9.33 -8.48
CA ALA A 656 -3.46 10.04 -7.65
C ALA A 656 -3.24 11.47 -8.17
N TYR A 657 -2.59 12.31 -7.36
CA TYR A 657 -2.07 13.60 -7.81
C TYR A 657 -0.74 13.93 -7.15
N TYR A 658 0.10 14.71 -7.82
CA TYR A 658 1.42 15.16 -7.38
C TYR A 658 1.68 16.63 -7.77
N PRO A 659 2.32 17.41 -6.90
CA PRO A 659 2.55 17.19 -5.47
C PRO A 659 1.37 17.64 -4.59
N ASP A 660 1.32 17.13 -3.36
CA ASP A 660 0.45 17.68 -2.33
C ASP A 660 1.20 18.76 -1.53
N ASP A 661 0.72 19.99 -1.60
CA ASP A 661 1.26 21.12 -0.84
C ASP A 661 0.34 21.47 0.34
N PHE A 662 0.46 20.72 1.42
CA PHE A 662 -0.35 20.91 2.62
C PHE A 662 -0.09 22.27 3.29
N LYS A 663 1.10 22.86 3.15
CA LYS A 663 1.46 24.15 3.72
C LYS A 663 0.61 25.29 3.13
N HIS A 664 0.35 25.21 1.84
CA HIS A 664 -0.42 26.22 1.12
C HIS A 664 -1.83 25.76 0.75
N GLN A 665 -2.28 24.63 1.31
CA GLN A 665 -3.60 24.04 1.06
C GLN A 665 -3.87 23.80 -0.44
N HIS A 666 -2.88 23.31 -1.17
CA HIS A 666 -2.97 23.07 -2.60
C HIS A 666 -2.71 21.60 -2.96
N PRO A 667 -3.58 20.96 -3.78
CA PRO A 667 -4.91 21.43 -4.19
C PRO A 667 -5.89 21.63 -3.03
N ASP A 668 -6.98 22.38 -3.23
CA ASP A 668 -8.00 22.60 -2.20
C ASP A 668 -8.55 21.27 -1.63
N ALA A 669 -8.46 21.09 -0.31
CA ALA A 669 -8.79 19.83 0.34
C ALA A 669 -10.27 19.45 0.19
N ALA A 670 -11.20 20.43 0.22
CA ALA A 670 -12.62 20.15 0.05
C ALA A 670 -12.94 19.75 -1.39
N SER A 671 -12.23 20.32 -2.36
CA SER A 671 -12.31 19.92 -3.77
C SER A 671 -11.79 18.50 -3.97
N MET A 672 -10.62 18.16 -3.41
CA MET A 672 -10.07 16.80 -3.51
C MET A 672 -10.96 15.77 -2.83
N ARG A 673 -11.49 16.08 -1.66
CA ARG A 673 -12.46 15.22 -0.98
C ARG A 673 -13.68 14.90 -1.86
N ARG A 674 -14.21 15.88 -2.59
CA ARG A 674 -15.38 15.67 -3.47
C ARG A 674 -15.06 14.87 -4.73
N HIS A 675 -13.83 14.94 -5.24
CA HIS A 675 -13.50 14.39 -6.55
C HIS A 675 -12.52 13.21 -6.52
N LEU A 676 -11.89 12.95 -5.37
CA LEU A 676 -10.90 11.88 -5.23
C LEU A 676 -11.26 10.87 -4.14
N SER A 677 -11.98 11.28 -3.07
CA SER A 677 -12.34 10.38 -1.98
C SER A 677 -13.27 9.25 -2.43
N ASN A 678 -13.05 8.03 -1.95
CA ASN A 678 -13.93 6.89 -2.18
C ASN A 678 -15.36 7.07 -1.64
N HIS A 679 -15.54 7.94 -0.64
CA HIS A 679 -16.85 8.19 -0.02
C HIS A 679 -17.76 9.11 -0.85
N TRP A 680 -17.19 9.83 -1.83
CA TRP A 680 -17.92 10.82 -2.62
C TRP A 680 -18.02 10.47 -4.09
N PHE A 681 -17.14 9.59 -4.57
CA PHE A 681 -17.29 9.05 -5.92
C PHE A 681 -18.29 7.90 -5.87
N PRO A 682 -19.40 7.98 -6.62
CA PRO A 682 -20.15 6.78 -6.90
C PRO A 682 -19.20 5.82 -7.63
N LEU A 683 -19.11 4.60 -7.15
CA LEU A 683 -18.47 3.53 -7.91
C LEU A 683 -19.18 3.45 -9.26
N PRO A 684 -18.47 3.30 -10.38
CA PRO A 684 -19.10 3.19 -11.68
C PRO A 684 -20.06 2.00 -11.76
#